data_eb91e5685f2c695e687fbfe9f1841c50
#
_entry.id   eb91e5685f2c695e687fbfe9f1841c50
#
_cell.length_a   1.000
_cell.length_b   1.000
_cell.length_c   1.000
_cell.angle_alpha   90.00
_cell.angle_beta   90.00
_cell.angle_gamma   90.00
#
_symmetry.space_group_name_H-M   'P 1'
#
loop_
_entity.id
_entity.type
_entity.pdbx_description
1 polymer ?
#
loop_
_entity_poly.entity_id
_entity_poly.type
_entity_poly.pdbx_seq_one_letter_code
_entity_poly.pdbx_strand_id
1 'polypeptide(L)'
;MLIAVAVLAARQGFSGSNLVTNPDLARDWDGWTPLWCREAGSGKAAIVDGRSAGSRAIHVKSESQKDWALSQQQSVSVQSGSVYEISAWMKTQGGGGTISVVTRDKAGETLQWEVGRAAPKKPDWQYIHRRFPIPAECKTVQFRIVGYGQGETWVASPAMFLTESKSSLSIPPLEIAGGSLHLKISPDGSIVATPKSGKPWHYRPWSGVYALRSIKAEDKRTARLEVIDFDNDLTITMHIQVDAQKPEASIVCEASGPMDTEMAIPGSPVTEPGQWLVLPLNEGVRLPVEDSTFSGWSMITYGGHGLCMPWSAVVDPNSGGGTMTIIETPDDSDMQFRQEGGCMTFQPRWEASRQSFGYTRKLRMCFFNRGGFVAMAKRYRAYAKEKGLFKTLATKRSENPNVDRLIGAVNVWNWDMDKVALCTELKRMGMDRVLWSGGGTADEIKKIAAMGYLPGRYDIYQDVWDPKHSLSWQPTEGWPEDLVIEPNGDWMKGWAHPDKHPDGSITWYQGGVISSGPGLARAKKKIPADIAQIPYLARFIDTTTASPFREDYNPAHPLTRSQDRANKMALLDFCSKDMKQVVGTETGIDPSVPYIEYYEGMMSLGPFRLPNAGTFMMEYQKPTPDFLKFQVGSMYRIPLWELVYHDCTVAQWYWGDATNKAPEVWDQRDLLNILYGTAPLLMFDRDKFGREKGRMLQTYKNVCEWVRKIGYDEMLNHEDLTPDHSVQRTSWSSGRSVTVNFGSTPYHGIPPMSFETK
;
A
#
# COMPACT_ATOMS: atom_id res chain seq x y z
N MET A 1 34.74 -26.56 2.85
CA MET A 1 34.46 -28.00 2.58
C MET A 1 33.55 -28.65 3.63
N LEU A 2 33.51 -28.21 4.87
CA LEU A 2 32.62 -28.75 5.93
C LEU A 2 31.19 -28.23 5.92
N ILE A 3 30.91 -27.05 5.37
CA ILE A 3 29.55 -26.43 5.33
C ILE A 3 28.67 -27.07 4.25
N ALA A 4 29.24 -27.53 3.12
CA ALA A 4 28.46 -28.14 2.04
C ALA A 4 27.98 -29.57 2.35
N VAL A 5 28.70 -30.28 3.20
CA VAL A 5 28.34 -31.64 3.70
C VAL A 5 27.25 -31.53 4.78
N ALA A 6 27.25 -30.46 5.57
CA ALA A 6 26.22 -30.21 6.60
C ALA A 6 24.84 -29.87 6.02
N VAL A 7 24.74 -29.23 4.84
CA VAL A 7 23.46 -28.94 4.20
C VAL A 7 22.80 -30.20 3.62
N LEU A 8 23.55 -31.17 3.14
CA LEU A 8 23.01 -32.48 2.73
C LEU A 8 22.64 -33.39 3.92
N ALA A 9 23.34 -33.27 5.06
CA ALA A 9 23.03 -34.04 6.25
C ALA A 9 21.86 -33.49 7.09
N ALA A 10 21.54 -32.22 6.96
CA ALA A 10 20.45 -31.56 7.72
C ALA A 10 19.05 -31.74 7.14
N ARG A 11 18.90 -32.31 5.94
CA ARG A 11 17.60 -32.68 5.35
C ARG A 11 17.35 -34.20 5.39
N GLN A 12 17.63 -34.84 6.53
CA GLN A 12 17.17 -36.20 6.82
C GLN A 12 15.66 -36.17 7.19
N GLY A 13 14.81 -36.15 6.20
CA GLY A 13 13.35 -36.22 6.35
C GLY A 13 12.64 -36.79 5.13
N PHE A 14 13.35 -37.10 4.06
CA PHE A 14 12.77 -37.73 2.87
C PHE A 14 12.55 -39.23 3.09
N SER A 15 11.30 -39.66 3.16
CA SER A 15 10.93 -41.06 3.16
C SER A 15 10.77 -41.55 1.71
N GLY A 16 11.87 -41.92 1.04
CA GLY A 16 11.75 -42.47 -0.31
C GLY A 16 13.06 -42.43 -1.13
N SER A 17 13.12 -43.28 -2.17
CA SER A 17 14.19 -43.24 -3.15
C SER A 17 14.00 -42.06 -4.12
N ASN A 18 15.10 -41.55 -4.67
CA ASN A 18 15.05 -40.56 -5.75
C ASN A 18 14.28 -41.15 -6.96
N LEU A 19 13.27 -40.42 -7.42
CA LEU A 19 12.38 -40.84 -8.51
C LEU A 19 12.93 -40.48 -9.91
N VAL A 20 14.02 -39.71 -9.99
CA VAL A 20 14.76 -39.46 -11.24
C VAL A 20 15.61 -40.68 -11.56
N THR A 21 15.47 -41.21 -12.75
CA THR A 21 16.28 -42.36 -13.26
C THR A 21 17.71 -41.87 -13.59
N ASN A 22 18.73 -42.60 -13.12
CA ASN A 22 20.14 -42.31 -13.39
C ASN A 22 20.54 -40.84 -13.03
N PRO A 23 20.29 -40.40 -11.79
CA PRO A 23 20.49 -39.01 -11.41
C PRO A 23 21.97 -38.61 -11.28
N ASP A 24 22.85 -39.58 -11.10
CA ASP A 24 24.31 -39.44 -11.02
C ASP A 24 24.99 -39.58 -12.40
N LEU A 25 24.22 -39.91 -13.45
CA LEU A 25 24.69 -40.15 -14.82
C LEU A 25 25.74 -41.29 -14.92
N ALA A 26 25.77 -42.20 -13.95
CA ALA A 26 26.70 -43.30 -13.94
C ALA A 26 26.55 -44.27 -15.11
N ARG A 27 25.35 -44.30 -15.70
CA ARG A 27 25.02 -45.08 -16.92
C ARG A 27 24.82 -44.19 -18.14
N ASP A 28 25.62 -43.14 -18.30
CA ASP A 28 25.55 -42.17 -19.38
C ASP A 28 24.11 -41.63 -19.58
N TRP A 29 23.55 -41.67 -20.77
CA TRP A 29 22.24 -41.16 -21.12
C TRP A 29 21.06 -42.09 -20.79
N ASP A 30 21.31 -43.22 -20.09
CA ASP A 30 20.22 -44.15 -19.72
C ASP A 30 19.15 -43.40 -18.93
N GLY A 31 17.88 -43.54 -19.32
CA GLY A 31 16.73 -42.89 -18.74
C GLY A 31 16.48 -41.45 -19.20
N TRP A 32 17.33 -40.87 -20.06
CA TRP A 32 17.16 -39.51 -20.60
C TRP A 32 16.82 -39.55 -22.09
N THR A 33 15.94 -38.59 -22.53
CA THR A 33 15.63 -38.39 -23.96
C THR A 33 16.81 -37.73 -24.67
N PRO A 34 16.94 -37.85 -26.00
CA PRO A 34 17.77 -36.91 -26.77
C PRO A 34 17.34 -35.45 -26.50
N LEU A 35 18.31 -34.53 -26.64
CA LEU A 35 18.01 -33.10 -26.55
C LEU A 35 17.05 -32.70 -27.66
N TRP A 36 15.92 -32.13 -27.29
CA TRP A 36 14.99 -31.49 -28.20
C TRP A 36 15.25 -29.99 -28.26
N CYS A 37 15.26 -29.43 -29.46
CA CYS A 37 15.32 -27.98 -29.67
C CYS A 37 14.18 -27.56 -30.59
N ARG A 38 13.48 -26.48 -30.30
CA ARG A 38 12.44 -25.92 -31.18
C ARG A 38 13.00 -25.58 -32.55
N GLU A 39 14.22 -25.09 -32.61
CA GLU A 39 15.00 -24.91 -33.83
C GLU A 39 15.94 -26.09 -33.95
N ALA A 40 15.65 -26.99 -34.89
CA ALA A 40 16.37 -28.26 -35.03
C ALA A 40 17.87 -28.04 -35.25
N GLY A 41 18.68 -28.75 -34.48
CA GLY A 41 20.15 -28.69 -34.57
C GLY A 41 20.82 -27.49 -33.88
N SER A 42 20.05 -26.59 -33.29
CA SER A 42 20.56 -25.39 -32.61
C SER A 42 21.12 -25.65 -31.21
N GLY A 43 21.14 -26.87 -30.72
CA GLY A 43 21.67 -27.20 -29.40
C GLY A 43 22.44 -28.54 -29.37
N LYS A 44 23.33 -28.65 -28.40
CA LYS A 44 24.09 -29.88 -28.11
C LYS A 44 24.05 -30.19 -26.63
N ALA A 45 23.87 -31.47 -26.28
CA ALA A 45 23.99 -31.94 -24.91
C ALA A 45 25.20 -32.91 -24.78
N ALA A 46 25.91 -32.79 -23.67
CA ALA A 46 27.04 -33.67 -23.32
C ALA A 46 27.02 -33.95 -21.81
N ILE A 47 27.59 -35.09 -21.43
CA ILE A 47 27.89 -35.40 -20.05
C ILE A 47 29.34 -34.97 -19.81
N VAL A 48 29.54 -34.14 -18.80
CA VAL A 48 30.82 -33.54 -18.45
C VAL A 48 31.12 -33.74 -16.95
N ASP A 49 32.31 -33.35 -16.51
CA ASP A 49 32.65 -33.35 -15.08
C ASP A 49 31.69 -32.44 -14.31
N GLY A 50 31.24 -32.94 -13.19
CA GLY A 50 30.25 -32.25 -12.36
C GLY A 50 30.86 -31.30 -11.33
N ARG A 51 30.09 -31.05 -10.24
CA ARG A 51 30.42 -30.08 -9.20
C ARG A 51 31.59 -30.49 -8.32
N SER A 52 31.85 -31.77 -8.12
CA SER A 52 32.93 -32.33 -7.30
C SER A 52 33.71 -33.38 -8.08
N ALA A 53 34.95 -33.66 -7.69
CA ALA A 53 35.77 -34.65 -8.33
C ALA A 53 35.07 -36.02 -8.41
N GLY A 54 35.03 -36.61 -9.61
CA GLY A 54 34.35 -37.84 -9.91
C GLY A 54 32.82 -37.76 -10.06
N SER A 55 32.20 -36.61 -9.85
CA SER A 55 30.78 -36.42 -10.17
C SER A 55 30.58 -36.01 -11.64
N ARG A 56 29.39 -36.28 -12.18
CA ARG A 56 29.03 -35.98 -13.57
C ARG A 56 27.89 -34.95 -13.64
N ALA A 57 27.80 -34.20 -14.71
CA ALA A 57 26.75 -33.21 -14.97
C ALA A 57 26.31 -33.26 -16.45
N ILE A 58 25.05 -32.96 -16.68
CA ILE A 58 24.51 -32.63 -17.99
C ILE A 58 24.94 -31.22 -18.35
N HIS A 59 25.56 -31.05 -19.52
CA HIS A 59 25.87 -29.75 -20.12
C HIS A 59 25.07 -29.57 -21.39
N VAL A 60 24.28 -28.52 -21.46
CA VAL A 60 23.54 -28.13 -22.67
C VAL A 60 24.07 -26.80 -23.18
N LYS A 61 24.46 -26.75 -24.46
CA LYS A 61 24.81 -25.51 -25.16
C LYS A 61 23.76 -25.22 -26.20
N SER A 62 23.12 -24.07 -26.16
CA SER A 62 22.13 -23.57 -27.12
C SER A 62 22.70 -22.40 -27.92
N GLU A 63 22.53 -22.41 -29.22
CA GLU A 63 22.93 -21.36 -30.18
C GLU A 63 21.71 -20.53 -30.63
N SER A 64 20.49 -20.94 -30.28
CA SER A 64 19.22 -20.29 -30.63
C SER A 64 18.66 -19.44 -29.50
N GLN A 65 17.82 -18.45 -29.83
CA GLN A 65 16.99 -17.73 -28.91
C GLN A 65 15.71 -18.49 -28.49
N LYS A 66 15.47 -19.67 -29.12
CA LYS A 66 14.31 -20.52 -28.85
C LYS A 66 14.58 -21.46 -27.67
N ASP A 67 13.52 -22.17 -27.28
CA ASP A 67 13.54 -23.15 -26.19
C ASP A 67 14.11 -24.50 -26.60
N TRP A 68 14.61 -25.20 -25.61
CA TRP A 68 15.09 -26.57 -25.66
C TRP A 68 14.66 -27.37 -24.43
N ALA A 69 14.62 -28.69 -24.52
CA ALA A 69 14.26 -29.58 -23.44
C ALA A 69 15.04 -30.89 -23.46
N LEU A 70 15.38 -31.37 -22.26
CA LEU A 70 15.89 -32.70 -22.00
C LEU A 70 15.02 -33.33 -20.91
N SER A 71 14.42 -34.51 -21.19
CA SER A 71 13.42 -35.09 -20.28
C SER A 71 13.82 -36.49 -19.82
N GLN A 72 13.27 -36.94 -18.69
CA GLN A 72 13.28 -38.35 -18.37
C GLN A 72 12.45 -39.13 -19.44
N GLN A 73 12.90 -40.31 -19.85
CA GLN A 73 12.15 -41.17 -20.82
C GLN A 73 10.82 -41.64 -20.21
N GLN A 74 10.83 -41.99 -18.94
CA GLN A 74 9.65 -42.51 -18.25
C GLN A 74 9.02 -41.45 -17.35
N SER A 75 7.68 -41.43 -17.33
CA SER A 75 6.92 -40.70 -16.36
C SER A 75 6.80 -41.50 -15.06
N VAL A 76 6.78 -40.77 -13.96
CA VAL A 76 6.64 -41.34 -12.61
C VAL A 76 5.17 -41.29 -12.20
N SER A 77 4.63 -42.42 -11.69
CA SER A 77 3.31 -42.44 -11.08
C SER A 77 3.29 -41.66 -9.77
N VAL A 78 2.32 -40.77 -9.59
CA VAL A 78 2.17 -39.90 -8.44
C VAL A 78 0.79 -40.01 -7.81
N GLN A 79 0.71 -39.70 -6.52
CA GLN A 79 -0.56 -39.69 -5.79
C GLN A 79 -1.14 -38.27 -5.77
N SER A 80 -2.32 -38.10 -6.35
CA SER A 80 -3.06 -36.83 -6.31
C SER A 80 -3.25 -36.32 -4.89
N GLY A 81 -3.05 -35.03 -4.65
CA GLY A 81 -3.14 -34.39 -3.34
C GLY A 81 -1.91 -34.61 -2.44
N SER A 82 -0.84 -35.22 -2.96
CA SER A 82 0.46 -35.29 -2.30
C SER A 82 1.36 -34.14 -2.78
N VAL A 83 2.45 -33.88 -2.06
CA VAL A 83 3.46 -32.88 -2.40
C VAL A 83 4.77 -33.54 -2.74
N TYR A 84 5.37 -33.14 -3.83
CA TYR A 84 6.70 -33.57 -4.26
C TYR A 84 7.65 -32.39 -4.31
N GLU A 85 8.96 -32.68 -4.22
CA GLU A 85 10.02 -31.71 -4.45
C GLU A 85 10.89 -32.19 -5.62
N ILE A 86 11.21 -31.27 -6.55
CA ILE A 86 12.28 -31.43 -7.51
C ILE A 86 13.47 -30.56 -7.09
N SER A 87 14.68 -31.05 -7.36
CA SER A 87 15.91 -30.30 -7.08
C SER A 87 17.04 -30.68 -8.01
N ALA A 88 18.00 -29.78 -8.17
CA ALA A 88 19.27 -30.02 -8.85
C ALA A 88 20.30 -28.95 -8.46
N TRP A 89 21.57 -29.23 -8.67
CA TRP A 89 22.60 -28.20 -8.75
C TRP A 89 22.70 -27.70 -10.18
N MET A 90 22.60 -26.39 -10.36
CA MET A 90 22.64 -25.76 -11.68
C MET A 90 23.59 -24.58 -11.71
N LYS A 91 24.14 -24.30 -12.88
CA LYS A 91 24.79 -23.04 -13.25
C LYS A 91 24.45 -22.69 -14.68
N THR A 92 24.37 -21.41 -15.00
CA THR A 92 24.00 -20.92 -16.34
C THR A 92 24.92 -19.80 -16.77
N GLN A 93 25.19 -19.73 -18.07
CA GLN A 93 25.95 -18.66 -18.71
C GLN A 93 25.26 -18.25 -20.01
N GLY A 94 24.76 -17.04 -20.08
CA GLY A 94 23.95 -16.54 -21.21
C GLY A 94 22.47 -16.87 -21.06
N GLY A 95 21.97 -17.91 -21.74
CA GLY A 95 20.56 -18.32 -21.70
C GLY A 95 20.04 -18.77 -20.36
N GLY A 96 18.76 -19.10 -20.27
CA GLY A 96 18.09 -19.60 -19.07
C GLY A 96 18.01 -21.11 -19.01
N GLY A 97 18.06 -21.69 -17.78
CA GLY A 97 17.80 -23.11 -17.50
C GLY A 97 16.87 -23.29 -16.31
N THR A 98 15.93 -24.23 -16.41
CA THR A 98 14.89 -24.53 -15.42
C THR A 98 14.82 -26.02 -15.17
N ILE A 99 14.77 -26.45 -13.91
CA ILE A 99 14.26 -27.79 -13.59
C ILE A 99 12.75 -27.74 -13.49
N SER A 100 12.06 -28.70 -14.10
CA SER A 100 10.59 -28.72 -14.10
C SER A 100 10.02 -30.12 -14.20
N VAL A 101 8.69 -30.22 -14.04
CA VAL A 101 7.91 -31.40 -14.38
C VAL A 101 6.76 -31.04 -15.31
N VAL A 102 6.38 -32.00 -16.14
CA VAL A 102 5.10 -32.02 -16.86
C VAL A 102 4.15 -32.91 -16.08
N THR A 103 2.96 -32.40 -15.78
CA THR A 103 1.90 -33.19 -15.11
C THR A 103 0.89 -33.69 -16.14
N ARG A 104 0.45 -34.97 -15.99
CA ARG A 104 -0.47 -35.61 -16.93
C ARG A 104 -1.60 -36.32 -16.20
N ASP A 105 -2.76 -36.36 -16.83
CA ASP A 105 -3.94 -37.10 -16.36
C ASP A 105 -3.84 -38.61 -16.66
N LYS A 106 -4.93 -39.35 -16.41
CA LYS A 106 -5.03 -40.81 -16.69
C LYS A 106 -5.00 -41.12 -18.18
N ALA A 107 -5.42 -40.21 -19.04
CA ALA A 107 -5.40 -40.39 -20.50
C ALA A 107 -4.02 -40.05 -21.11
N GLY A 108 -3.11 -39.49 -20.31
CA GLY A 108 -1.81 -39.01 -20.76
C GLY A 108 -1.84 -37.55 -21.25
N GLU A 109 -3.00 -36.88 -21.15
CA GLU A 109 -3.13 -35.48 -21.54
C GLU A 109 -2.38 -34.56 -20.54
N THR A 110 -1.74 -33.55 -21.08
CA THR A 110 -0.95 -32.63 -20.26
C THR A 110 -1.86 -31.66 -19.51
N LEU A 111 -1.79 -31.67 -18.19
CA LEU A 111 -2.48 -30.72 -17.28
C LEU A 111 -1.68 -29.44 -17.13
N GLN A 112 -0.35 -29.57 -16.91
CA GLN A 112 0.56 -28.44 -16.76
C GLN A 112 1.86 -28.76 -17.52
N TRP A 113 2.30 -27.84 -18.38
CA TRP A 113 3.51 -28.02 -19.15
C TRP A 113 4.79 -27.77 -18.38
N GLU A 114 4.74 -26.92 -17.37
CA GLU A 114 5.93 -26.54 -16.63
C GLU A 114 5.58 -26.18 -15.18
N VAL A 115 5.95 -27.07 -14.28
CA VAL A 115 5.96 -26.78 -12.84
C VAL A 115 7.40 -26.88 -12.39
N GLY A 116 8.07 -25.73 -12.24
CA GLY A 116 9.50 -25.76 -12.06
C GLY A 116 10.07 -24.49 -11.42
N ARG A 117 11.40 -24.41 -11.40
CA ARG A 117 12.15 -23.23 -10.95
C ARG A 117 13.35 -22.98 -11.86
N ALA A 118 13.47 -21.75 -12.33
CA ALA A 118 14.61 -21.30 -13.12
C ALA A 118 15.85 -21.10 -12.24
N ALA A 119 17.01 -21.45 -12.79
CA ALA A 119 18.27 -21.12 -12.18
C ALA A 119 18.60 -19.64 -12.39
N PRO A 120 19.15 -18.93 -11.38
CA PRO A 120 19.73 -17.60 -11.57
C PRO A 120 20.83 -17.65 -12.64
N LYS A 121 20.93 -16.59 -13.45
CA LYS A 121 21.97 -16.44 -14.48
C LYS A 121 23.34 -16.17 -13.81
N LYS A 122 23.97 -17.23 -13.27
CA LYS A 122 25.25 -17.16 -12.58
C LYS A 122 26.16 -18.30 -13.01
N PRO A 123 27.48 -18.07 -13.15
CA PRO A 123 28.45 -19.09 -13.55
C PRO A 123 28.78 -20.07 -12.42
N ASP A 124 28.39 -19.76 -11.19
CA ASP A 124 28.61 -20.62 -10.02
C ASP A 124 27.47 -21.61 -9.82
N TRP A 125 27.77 -22.78 -9.25
CA TRP A 125 26.78 -23.78 -8.91
C TRP A 125 25.81 -23.28 -7.85
N GLN A 126 24.51 -23.26 -8.19
CA GLN A 126 23.39 -22.94 -7.31
C GLN A 126 22.55 -24.20 -7.06
N TYR A 127 22.12 -24.41 -5.83
CA TYR A 127 21.12 -25.43 -5.51
C TYR A 127 19.74 -24.89 -5.81
N ILE A 128 19.04 -25.51 -6.75
CA ILE A 128 17.69 -25.12 -7.19
C ILE A 128 16.75 -26.21 -6.70
N HIS A 129 15.63 -25.83 -6.12
CA HIS A 129 14.56 -26.75 -5.71
C HIS A 129 13.19 -26.10 -5.84
N ARG A 130 12.16 -26.94 -5.95
CA ARG A 130 10.76 -26.50 -6.02
C ARG A 130 9.87 -27.58 -5.44
N ARG A 131 9.08 -27.28 -4.43
CA ARG A 131 7.95 -28.11 -3.99
C ARG A 131 6.72 -27.78 -4.83
N PHE A 132 5.92 -28.79 -5.09
CA PHE A 132 4.68 -28.65 -5.85
C PHE A 132 3.62 -29.65 -5.43
N PRO A 133 2.32 -29.25 -5.37
CA PRO A 133 1.22 -30.15 -5.09
C PRO A 133 0.83 -30.90 -6.38
N ILE A 134 0.36 -32.12 -6.23
CA ILE A 134 -0.17 -32.92 -7.32
C ILE A 134 -1.66 -32.62 -7.48
N PRO A 135 -2.10 -32.07 -8.65
CA PRO A 135 -3.52 -31.83 -8.92
C PRO A 135 -4.38 -33.09 -8.80
N ALA A 136 -5.68 -32.90 -8.57
CA ALA A 136 -6.63 -34.01 -8.36
C ALA A 136 -6.66 -35.00 -9.53
N GLU A 137 -6.63 -34.52 -10.76
CA GLU A 137 -6.69 -35.32 -11.98
C GLU A 137 -5.33 -35.93 -12.37
N CYS A 138 -4.22 -35.41 -11.83
CA CYS A 138 -2.88 -35.84 -12.20
C CYS A 138 -2.59 -37.27 -11.75
N LYS A 139 -2.02 -38.08 -12.64
CA LYS A 139 -1.63 -39.48 -12.40
C LYS A 139 -0.15 -39.72 -12.58
N THR A 140 0.49 -38.97 -13.47
CA THR A 140 1.93 -39.09 -13.72
C THR A 140 2.60 -37.75 -13.87
N VAL A 141 3.87 -37.69 -13.50
CA VAL A 141 4.75 -36.55 -13.74
C VAL A 141 6.00 -36.98 -14.48
N GLN A 142 6.51 -36.14 -15.33
CA GLN A 142 7.76 -36.36 -16.08
C GLN A 142 8.75 -35.25 -15.74
N PHE A 143 9.88 -35.62 -15.10
CA PHE A 143 10.95 -34.66 -14.81
C PHE A 143 11.66 -34.25 -16.09
N ARG A 144 11.96 -32.96 -16.20
CA ARG A 144 12.71 -32.42 -17.32
C ARG A 144 13.56 -31.19 -16.93
N ILE A 145 14.56 -30.94 -17.76
CA ILE A 145 15.38 -29.75 -17.77
C ILE A 145 14.98 -28.98 -19.03
N VAL A 146 14.60 -27.73 -18.89
CA VAL A 146 14.23 -26.88 -20.02
C VAL A 146 15.05 -25.61 -19.99
N GLY A 147 15.21 -24.95 -21.12
CA GLY A 147 15.88 -23.68 -21.19
C GLY A 147 15.51 -22.90 -22.43
N TYR A 148 15.95 -21.65 -22.50
CA TYR A 148 15.71 -20.75 -23.62
C TYR A 148 16.87 -19.77 -23.79
N GLY A 149 17.00 -19.26 -24.99
CA GLY A 149 18.04 -18.29 -25.33
C GLY A 149 19.41 -18.93 -25.59
N GLN A 150 20.25 -18.14 -26.22
CA GLN A 150 21.64 -18.53 -26.52
C GLN A 150 22.46 -18.57 -25.22
N GLY A 151 23.16 -19.69 -24.97
CA GLY A 151 23.99 -19.86 -23.78
C GLY A 151 24.23 -21.28 -23.38
N GLU A 152 24.73 -21.47 -22.16
CA GLU A 152 25.13 -22.76 -21.66
C GLU A 152 24.50 -23.02 -20.26
N THR A 153 24.04 -24.25 -20.03
CA THR A 153 23.43 -24.71 -18.77
C THR A 153 24.07 -26.02 -18.33
N TRP A 154 24.46 -26.10 -17.08
CA TRP A 154 24.95 -27.34 -16.45
C TRP A 154 23.99 -27.75 -15.35
N VAL A 155 23.69 -29.06 -15.26
CA VAL A 155 22.81 -29.65 -14.26
C VAL A 155 23.46 -30.89 -13.67
N ALA A 156 23.60 -30.93 -12.35
CA ALA A 156 24.17 -32.05 -11.60
C ALA A 156 23.20 -32.51 -10.51
N SER A 157 23.20 -33.82 -10.25
CA SER A 157 22.42 -34.46 -9.18
C SER A 157 20.92 -34.10 -9.21
N PRO A 158 20.22 -34.23 -10.34
CA PRO A 158 18.77 -33.99 -10.39
C PRO A 158 18.05 -35.01 -9.49
N ALA A 159 17.02 -34.53 -8.80
CA ALA A 159 16.26 -35.37 -7.89
C ALA A 159 14.77 -35.00 -7.86
N MET A 160 13.93 -35.98 -7.57
CA MET A 160 12.53 -35.82 -7.26
C MET A 160 12.13 -36.74 -6.11
N PHE A 161 11.47 -36.20 -5.09
CA PHE A 161 11.07 -36.93 -3.89
C PHE A 161 9.63 -36.62 -3.51
N LEU A 162 8.92 -37.59 -2.93
CA LEU A 162 7.67 -37.34 -2.17
C LEU A 162 8.06 -36.66 -0.85
N THR A 163 7.53 -35.46 -0.58
CA THR A 163 7.77 -34.73 0.67
C THR A 163 6.61 -34.85 1.65
N GLU A 164 5.37 -34.77 1.15
CA GLU A 164 4.16 -34.90 1.96
C GLU A 164 3.17 -35.84 1.27
N SER A 165 2.73 -36.86 1.97
CA SER A 165 1.67 -37.74 1.45
C SER A 165 0.30 -37.08 1.61
N LYS A 166 -0.67 -37.47 0.79
CA LYS A 166 -2.05 -37.02 0.93
C LYS A 166 -2.62 -37.29 2.33
N SER A 167 -2.26 -38.41 2.93
CA SER A 167 -2.70 -38.78 4.28
C SER A 167 -2.12 -37.88 5.38
N SER A 168 -0.88 -37.40 5.20
CA SER A 168 -0.25 -36.46 6.16
C SER A 168 -0.86 -35.05 6.08
N LEU A 169 -1.50 -34.69 4.96
CA LEU A 169 -2.21 -33.43 4.76
C LEU A 169 -3.71 -33.50 5.05
N SER A 170 -4.23 -34.66 5.45
CA SER A 170 -5.64 -34.82 5.87
C SER A 170 -5.81 -34.43 7.34
N ILE A 171 -5.94 -33.13 7.59
CA ILE A 171 -5.96 -32.52 8.91
C ILE A 171 -7.39 -32.09 9.26
N PRO A 172 -7.92 -32.40 10.48
CA PRO A 172 -9.22 -31.90 10.89
C PRO A 172 -9.19 -30.40 11.20
N PRO A 173 -10.36 -29.72 11.10
CA PRO A 173 -10.47 -28.33 11.57
C PRO A 173 -10.10 -28.20 13.06
N LEU A 174 -9.60 -27.03 13.45
CA LEU A 174 -9.28 -26.68 14.83
C LEU A 174 -10.16 -25.53 15.32
N GLU A 175 -10.59 -25.60 16.57
CA GLU A 175 -11.35 -24.55 17.24
C GLU A 175 -10.55 -23.95 18.40
N ILE A 176 -10.55 -22.61 18.49
CA ILE A 176 -9.95 -21.83 19.58
C ILE A 176 -10.92 -20.74 20.01
N ALA A 177 -10.92 -20.35 21.28
CA ALA A 177 -11.89 -19.40 21.82
C ALA A 177 -11.32 -18.51 22.92
N GLY A 178 -11.70 -17.22 22.91
CA GLY A 178 -11.57 -16.25 23.99
C GLY A 178 -12.92 -15.98 24.68
N GLY A 179 -12.96 -14.93 25.52
CA GLY A 179 -14.20 -14.58 26.24
C GLY A 179 -15.31 -14.04 25.33
N SER A 180 -14.97 -13.49 24.17
CA SER A 180 -15.90 -12.77 23.28
C SER A 180 -15.88 -13.24 21.83
N LEU A 181 -15.00 -14.19 21.47
CA LEU A 181 -14.83 -14.69 20.11
C LEU A 181 -14.46 -16.17 20.10
N HIS A 182 -15.09 -16.92 19.20
CA HIS A 182 -14.75 -18.29 18.86
C HIS A 182 -14.34 -18.36 17.40
N LEU A 183 -13.22 -19.01 17.09
CA LEU A 183 -12.73 -19.26 15.74
C LEU A 183 -12.70 -20.74 15.44
N LYS A 184 -13.20 -21.11 14.25
CA LYS A 184 -13.01 -22.42 13.63
C LYS A 184 -12.12 -22.23 12.41
N ILE A 185 -11.00 -22.92 12.37
CA ILE A 185 -9.98 -22.83 11.32
C ILE A 185 -9.98 -24.14 10.56
N SER A 186 -10.21 -24.10 9.26
CA SER A 186 -10.27 -25.28 8.38
C SER A 186 -8.91 -25.52 7.69
N PRO A 187 -8.64 -26.74 7.19
CA PRO A 187 -7.38 -27.09 6.53
C PRO A 187 -7.08 -26.31 5.25
N ASP A 188 -8.09 -25.79 4.57
CA ASP A 188 -7.97 -24.94 3.38
C ASP A 188 -7.71 -23.48 3.73
N GLY A 189 -7.56 -23.16 5.02
CA GLY A 189 -7.35 -21.81 5.52
C GLY A 189 -8.62 -20.99 5.68
N SER A 190 -9.81 -21.54 5.40
CA SER A 190 -11.05 -20.84 5.70
C SER A 190 -11.25 -20.70 7.21
N ILE A 191 -11.82 -19.56 7.61
CA ILE A 191 -12.06 -19.22 9.02
C ILE A 191 -13.54 -18.88 9.21
N VAL A 192 -14.16 -19.47 10.22
CA VAL A 192 -15.46 -19.03 10.74
C VAL A 192 -15.21 -18.34 12.08
N ALA A 193 -15.50 -17.05 12.13
CA ALA A 193 -15.38 -16.23 13.33
C ALA A 193 -16.77 -15.98 13.92
N THR A 194 -17.03 -16.49 15.11
CA THR A 194 -18.30 -16.37 15.81
C THR A 194 -18.14 -15.49 17.04
N PRO A 195 -18.47 -14.20 16.96
CA PRO A 195 -18.52 -13.33 18.15
C PRO A 195 -19.61 -13.81 19.12
N LYS A 196 -19.41 -13.61 20.42
CA LYS A 196 -20.42 -13.92 21.45
C LYS A 196 -21.76 -13.21 21.20
N SER A 197 -21.72 -12.05 20.56
CA SER A 197 -22.88 -11.27 20.13
C SER A 197 -22.73 -10.93 18.66
N GLY A 198 -23.79 -11.05 17.87
CA GLY A 198 -23.80 -10.79 16.43
C GLY A 198 -23.79 -12.04 15.57
N LYS A 199 -23.64 -11.85 14.27
CA LYS A 199 -23.61 -12.93 13.28
C LYS A 199 -22.20 -13.52 13.17
N PRO A 200 -22.05 -14.81 12.78
CA PRO A 200 -20.77 -15.35 12.34
C PRO A 200 -20.26 -14.63 11.08
N TRP A 201 -18.94 -14.47 11.01
CA TRP A 201 -18.26 -13.99 9.83
C TRP A 201 -17.43 -15.11 9.21
N HIS A 202 -17.55 -15.28 7.90
CA HIS A 202 -16.87 -16.30 7.14
C HIS A 202 -15.74 -15.68 6.33
N TYR A 203 -14.58 -16.33 6.37
CA TYR A 203 -13.45 -16.00 5.53
C TYR A 203 -13.17 -17.15 4.59
N ARG A 204 -12.91 -16.83 3.34
CA ARG A 204 -12.64 -17.81 2.29
C ARG A 204 -11.34 -18.57 2.54
N PRO A 205 -11.11 -19.68 1.84
CA PRO A 205 -9.79 -20.29 1.75
C PRO A 205 -8.71 -19.28 1.37
N TRP A 206 -7.48 -19.58 1.70
CA TRP A 206 -6.35 -18.75 1.28
C TRP A 206 -6.32 -18.59 -0.24
N SER A 207 -5.97 -17.38 -0.70
CA SER A 207 -5.79 -17.08 -2.13
C SER A 207 -4.35 -17.38 -2.51
N GLY A 208 -4.14 -18.33 -3.43
CA GLY A 208 -2.82 -18.85 -3.82
C GLY A 208 -2.75 -20.36 -3.68
N VAL A 209 -1.59 -20.93 -3.94
CA VAL A 209 -1.38 -22.38 -3.86
C VAL A 209 -0.71 -22.73 -2.54
N TYR A 210 -1.54 -23.10 -1.55
CA TYR A 210 -1.10 -23.43 -0.19
C TYR A 210 -1.49 -24.84 0.22
N ALA A 211 -0.74 -25.43 1.18
CA ALA A 211 -1.14 -26.61 1.90
C ALA A 211 -0.89 -26.45 3.40
N LEU A 212 -1.86 -26.84 4.22
CA LEU A 212 -1.68 -26.92 5.65
C LEU A 212 -0.94 -28.22 5.98
N ARG A 213 0.27 -28.10 6.53
CA ARG A 213 1.11 -29.22 6.95
C ARG A 213 0.78 -29.69 8.36
N SER A 214 0.49 -28.77 9.25
CA SER A 214 0.04 -29.05 10.61
C SER A 214 -0.79 -27.92 11.20
N ILE A 215 -1.71 -28.27 12.10
CA ILE A 215 -2.42 -27.34 12.96
C ILE A 215 -2.50 -27.92 14.37
N LYS A 216 -2.12 -27.13 15.37
CA LYS A 216 -2.12 -27.54 16.79
C LYS A 216 -2.61 -26.39 17.66
N ALA A 217 -3.46 -26.71 18.64
CA ALA A 217 -3.74 -25.77 19.72
C ALA A 217 -2.52 -25.72 20.66
N GLU A 218 -1.99 -24.53 20.90
CA GLU A 218 -0.97 -24.29 21.93
C GLU A 218 -1.64 -24.08 23.29
N ASP A 219 -2.80 -23.41 23.27
CA ASP A 219 -3.71 -23.25 24.40
C ASP A 219 -5.17 -23.05 23.92
N LYS A 220 -6.10 -22.69 24.81
CA LYS A 220 -7.52 -22.47 24.47
C LYS A 220 -7.74 -21.35 23.45
N ARG A 221 -6.79 -20.41 23.31
CA ARG A 221 -6.91 -19.18 22.52
C ARG A 221 -5.91 -19.12 21.38
N THR A 222 -4.93 -20.00 21.34
CA THR A 222 -3.82 -19.91 20.39
C THR A 222 -3.70 -21.19 19.57
N ALA A 223 -3.68 -21.05 18.26
CA ALA A 223 -3.37 -22.09 17.29
C ALA A 223 -2.04 -21.78 16.59
N ARG A 224 -1.19 -22.82 16.44
CA ARG A 224 0.02 -22.80 15.62
C ARG A 224 -0.21 -23.65 14.38
N LEU A 225 0.03 -23.07 13.21
CA LEU A 225 -0.09 -23.71 11.91
C LEU A 225 1.27 -23.73 11.21
N GLU A 226 1.55 -24.78 10.46
CA GLU A 226 2.63 -24.81 9.46
C GLU A 226 2.00 -24.89 8.08
N VAL A 227 2.24 -23.87 7.27
CA VAL A 227 1.65 -23.70 5.94
C VAL A 227 2.76 -23.74 4.90
N ILE A 228 2.59 -24.57 3.87
CA ILE A 228 3.48 -24.53 2.70
C ILE A 228 2.88 -23.55 1.69
N ASP A 229 3.63 -22.53 1.37
CA ASP A 229 3.38 -21.62 0.24
C ASP A 229 4.15 -22.14 -0.97
N PHE A 230 3.43 -22.67 -1.96
CA PHE A 230 4.06 -23.24 -3.14
C PHE A 230 4.51 -22.18 -4.15
N ASP A 231 3.90 -21.01 -4.16
CA ASP A 231 4.28 -19.95 -5.09
C ASP A 231 5.66 -19.40 -4.76
N ASN A 232 5.96 -19.27 -3.47
CA ASN A 232 7.27 -18.83 -2.97
C ASN A 232 8.19 -19.97 -2.52
N ASP A 233 7.71 -21.21 -2.49
CA ASP A 233 8.38 -22.38 -1.93
C ASP A 233 8.83 -22.17 -0.46
N LEU A 234 7.99 -21.49 0.33
CA LEU A 234 8.23 -21.20 1.74
C LEU A 234 7.45 -22.16 2.64
N THR A 235 7.98 -22.38 3.85
CA THR A 235 7.20 -22.90 4.98
C THR A 235 6.93 -21.74 5.93
N ILE A 236 5.65 -21.39 6.08
CA ILE A 236 5.20 -20.30 6.93
C ILE A 236 4.72 -20.88 8.26
N THR A 237 5.31 -20.46 9.37
CA THR A 237 4.75 -20.68 10.70
C THR A 237 3.74 -19.56 10.98
N MET A 238 2.49 -19.95 11.25
CA MET A 238 1.43 -19.00 11.53
C MET A 238 0.90 -19.23 12.95
N HIS A 239 0.85 -18.16 13.74
CA HIS A 239 0.17 -18.13 15.04
C HIS A 239 -1.11 -17.34 14.93
N ILE A 240 -2.25 -17.97 15.28
CA ILE A 240 -3.56 -17.31 15.35
C ILE A 240 -3.96 -17.28 16.82
N GLN A 241 -4.15 -16.07 17.37
CA GLN A 241 -4.49 -15.89 18.78
C GLN A 241 -5.77 -15.07 18.92
N VAL A 242 -6.75 -15.61 19.63
CA VAL A 242 -7.99 -14.91 20.03
C VAL A 242 -7.71 -14.08 21.28
N ASP A 243 -8.16 -12.83 21.27
CA ASP A 243 -8.04 -11.93 22.44
C ASP A 243 -8.83 -12.48 23.64
N ALA A 244 -8.34 -12.24 24.85
CA ALA A 244 -8.95 -12.75 26.07
C ALA A 244 -10.36 -12.17 26.33
N GLN A 245 -10.58 -10.92 25.95
CA GLN A 245 -11.79 -10.14 26.29
C GLN A 245 -12.49 -9.54 25.08
N LYS A 246 -11.71 -9.06 24.08
CA LYS A 246 -12.24 -8.38 22.89
C LYS A 246 -12.64 -9.39 21.81
N PRO A 247 -13.62 -9.10 20.96
CA PRO A 247 -13.96 -9.92 19.79
C PRO A 247 -12.94 -9.68 18.68
N GLU A 248 -11.68 -10.05 18.93
CA GLU A 248 -10.53 -9.83 18.06
C GLU A 248 -9.66 -11.07 17.99
N ALA A 249 -8.97 -11.23 16.87
CA ALA A 249 -7.93 -12.22 16.70
C ALA A 249 -6.71 -11.59 16.00
N SER A 250 -5.51 -11.98 16.41
CA SER A 250 -4.26 -11.64 15.74
C SER A 250 -3.75 -12.83 14.93
N ILE A 251 -3.15 -12.54 13.78
CA ILE A 251 -2.42 -13.52 12.95
C ILE A 251 -1.00 -13.02 12.80
N VAL A 252 -0.05 -13.90 13.12
CA VAL A 252 1.40 -13.64 13.01
C VAL A 252 1.99 -14.71 12.11
N CYS A 253 2.64 -14.30 11.03
CA CYS A 253 3.28 -15.19 10.06
C CYS A 253 4.79 -14.99 10.08
N GLU A 254 5.53 -16.10 10.18
CA GLU A 254 6.99 -16.15 10.20
C GLU A 254 7.49 -17.12 9.14
N ALA A 255 8.44 -16.69 8.34
CA ALA A 255 9.15 -17.52 7.38
C ALA A 255 10.55 -16.94 7.12
N SER A 256 11.40 -17.70 6.47
CA SER A 256 12.70 -17.25 5.99
C SER A 256 12.95 -17.82 4.59
N GLY A 257 13.43 -16.98 3.69
CA GLY A 257 13.74 -17.37 2.31
C GLY A 257 13.33 -16.32 1.28
N PRO A 258 13.63 -16.58 0.02
CA PRO A 258 13.21 -15.72 -1.08
C PRO A 258 11.68 -15.71 -1.21
N MET A 259 11.15 -14.58 -1.68
CA MET A 259 9.73 -14.38 -1.93
C MET A 259 9.59 -13.68 -3.27
N ASP A 260 8.96 -14.35 -4.23
CA ASP A 260 8.85 -13.91 -5.61
C ASP A 260 7.45 -13.40 -5.96
N THR A 261 6.44 -13.82 -5.16
CA THR A 261 5.03 -13.44 -5.34
C THR A 261 4.43 -12.96 -4.01
N GLU A 262 3.31 -12.25 -4.07
CA GLU A 262 2.64 -11.75 -2.85
C GLU A 262 2.06 -12.91 -2.03
N MET A 263 2.11 -12.77 -0.72
CA MET A 263 1.45 -13.66 0.24
C MET A 263 0.06 -13.11 0.59
N ALA A 264 -0.99 -13.88 0.32
CA ALA A 264 -2.39 -13.52 0.52
C ALA A 264 -3.06 -14.35 1.63
N ILE A 265 -2.79 -14.00 2.87
CA ILE A 265 -3.30 -14.64 4.10
C ILE A 265 -3.79 -13.55 5.08
N PRO A 266 -4.94 -13.73 5.74
CA PRO A 266 -5.98 -14.77 5.58
C PRO A 266 -6.74 -14.64 4.27
N GLY A 267 -7.67 -15.53 4.00
CA GLY A 267 -8.61 -15.38 2.89
C GLY A 267 -9.50 -14.13 3.04
N SER A 268 -10.14 -13.71 1.96
CA SER A 268 -11.08 -12.58 1.96
C SER A 268 -12.33 -12.86 2.81
N PRO A 269 -12.94 -11.87 3.47
CA PRO A 269 -14.25 -12.02 4.08
C PRO A 269 -15.31 -12.33 3.01
N VAL A 270 -16.22 -13.22 3.33
CA VAL A 270 -17.43 -13.47 2.51
C VAL A 270 -18.39 -12.31 2.71
N THR A 271 -18.77 -11.66 1.62
CA THR A 271 -19.70 -10.54 1.60
C THR A 271 -21.05 -10.95 1.02
N GLU A 272 -22.12 -10.31 1.49
CA GLU A 272 -23.51 -10.58 1.10
C GLU A 272 -24.15 -9.30 0.54
N PRO A 273 -25.10 -9.40 -0.41
CA PRO A 273 -25.83 -8.24 -0.92
C PRO A 273 -26.42 -7.38 0.18
N GLY A 274 -26.35 -6.06 -0.01
CA GLY A 274 -26.80 -5.06 0.96
C GLY A 274 -25.78 -4.68 2.02
N GLN A 275 -24.61 -5.33 2.06
CA GLN A 275 -23.47 -4.89 2.88
C GLN A 275 -22.67 -3.77 2.20
N TRP A 276 -21.81 -3.15 2.99
CA TRP A 276 -20.95 -2.06 2.52
C TRP A 276 -19.48 -2.37 2.78
N LEU A 277 -18.62 -2.08 1.81
CA LEU A 277 -17.19 -1.94 2.03
C LEU A 277 -16.89 -0.58 2.64
N VAL A 278 -15.90 -0.54 3.53
CA VAL A 278 -15.39 0.67 4.20
C VAL A 278 -13.88 0.73 4.00
N LEU A 279 -13.42 1.80 3.35
CA LEU A 279 -12.07 1.95 2.86
C LEU A 279 -11.48 3.29 3.33
N PRO A 280 -10.36 3.33 4.05
CA PRO A 280 -9.66 4.57 4.40
C PRO A 280 -8.81 5.06 3.21
N LEU A 281 -9.47 5.36 2.12
CA LEU A 281 -8.92 6.02 0.95
C LEU A 281 -8.96 7.52 1.19
N ASN A 282 -7.84 8.12 1.54
CA ASN A 282 -7.72 9.49 2.03
C ASN A 282 -8.73 9.74 3.17
N GLU A 283 -9.69 10.63 2.97
CA GLU A 283 -10.76 10.95 3.92
C GLU A 283 -11.56 9.73 4.36
N GLY A 284 -11.95 8.91 3.41
CA GLY A 284 -12.71 7.69 3.60
C GLY A 284 -13.83 7.50 2.59
N VAL A 285 -14.03 6.25 2.20
CA VAL A 285 -15.08 5.83 1.26
C VAL A 285 -15.83 4.65 1.84
N ARG A 286 -17.15 4.63 1.67
CA ARG A 286 -18.00 3.45 1.75
C ARG A 286 -18.64 3.19 0.40
N LEU A 287 -18.84 1.93 0.05
CA LEU A 287 -19.58 1.59 -1.15
C LEU A 287 -20.35 0.27 -0.95
N PRO A 288 -21.56 0.13 -1.54
CA PRO A 288 -22.29 -1.14 -1.56
C PRO A 288 -21.40 -2.24 -2.14
N VAL A 289 -21.46 -3.46 -1.61
CA VAL A 289 -20.65 -4.57 -2.13
C VAL A 289 -21.02 -4.97 -3.55
N GLU A 290 -22.20 -4.56 -4.04
CA GLU A 290 -22.65 -4.73 -5.43
C GLU A 290 -21.98 -3.74 -6.40
N ASP A 291 -21.37 -2.67 -5.88
CA ASP A 291 -20.69 -1.66 -6.69
C ASP A 291 -19.27 -2.13 -7.04
N SER A 292 -19.06 -2.52 -8.28
CA SER A 292 -17.81 -3.10 -8.78
C SER A 292 -16.73 -2.08 -9.15
N THR A 293 -16.86 -0.81 -8.80
CA THR A 293 -15.94 0.28 -9.21
C THR A 293 -14.47 -0.07 -8.88
N PHE A 294 -14.20 -0.69 -7.74
CA PHE A 294 -12.84 -1.05 -7.33
C PHE A 294 -12.44 -2.48 -7.70
N SER A 295 -13.22 -3.20 -8.52
CA SER A 295 -12.87 -4.57 -8.90
C SER A 295 -11.56 -4.63 -9.67
N GLY A 296 -10.64 -5.48 -9.20
CA GLY A 296 -9.30 -5.63 -9.76
C GLY A 296 -8.28 -4.58 -9.27
N TRP A 297 -8.67 -3.64 -8.43
CA TRP A 297 -7.73 -2.67 -7.87
C TRP A 297 -6.90 -3.30 -6.74
N SER A 298 -5.62 -2.90 -6.71
CA SER A 298 -4.72 -3.12 -5.56
C SER A 298 -4.33 -1.77 -5.00
N MET A 299 -4.65 -1.55 -3.73
CA MET A 299 -4.34 -0.31 -3.03
C MET A 299 -3.19 -0.56 -2.06
N ILE A 300 -2.03 -0.02 -2.38
CA ILE A 300 -0.88 -0.07 -1.47
C ILE A 300 -1.24 0.56 -0.12
N THR A 301 -0.66 0.03 0.92
CA THR A 301 -0.72 0.70 2.22
C THR A 301 0.30 1.84 2.21
N TYR A 302 -0.21 3.05 2.46
CA TYR A 302 0.52 4.31 2.41
C TYR A 302 0.98 4.74 1.02
N GLY A 303 0.30 5.75 0.52
CA GLY A 303 0.55 6.40 -0.76
C GLY A 303 -0.68 7.18 -1.23
N GLY A 304 -0.49 8.17 -2.09
CA GLY A 304 -1.55 9.11 -2.50
C GLY A 304 -2.74 8.52 -3.23
N HIS A 305 -2.63 7.29 -3.74
CA HIS A 305 -3.69 6.52 -4.39
C HIS A 305 -4.00 5.20 -3.67
N GLY A 306 -3.41 5.00 -2.49
CA GLY A 306 -3.60 3.84 -1.65
C GLY A 306 -4.38 4.15 -0.36
N LEU A 307 -4.23 3.28 0.61
CA LEU A 307 -4.86 3.44 1.92
C LEU A 307 -4.01 4.33 2.83
N CYS A 308 -4.61 5.35 3.43
CA CYS A 308 -3.93 6.23 4.39
C CYS A 308 -3.78 5.63 5.79
N MET A 309 -4.61 4.63 6.09
CA MET A 309 -4.60 3.79 7.30
C MET A 309 -4.67 2.32 6.87
N PRO A 310 -3.89 1.40 7.47
CA PRO A 310 -3.71 0.04 6.96
C PRO A 310 -4.85 -0.91 7.36
N TRP A 311 -6.08 -0.58 7.02
CA TRP A 311 -7.23 -1.42 7.31
C TRP A 311 -8.32 -1.34 6.24
N SER A 312 -9.20 -2.33 6.20
CA SER A 312 -10.44 -2.33 5.43
C SER A 312 -11.51 -3.11 6.20
N ALA A 313 -12.77 -2.85 5.89
CA ALA A 313 -13.87 -3.47 6.63
C ALA A 313 -15.09 -3.74 5.74
N VAL A 314 -15.96 -4.63 6.25
CA VAL A 314 -17.32 -4.90 5.75
C VAL A 314 -18.30 -4.56 6.85
N VAL A 315 -19.36 -3.83 6.51
CA VAL A 315 -20.44 -3.42 7.44
C VAL A 315 -21.78 -3.90 6.91
N ASP A 316 -22.60 -4.45 7.79
CA ASP A 316 -24.04 -4.61 7.57
C ASP A 316 -24.75 -3.32 8.06
N PRO A 317 -25.29 -2.49 7.17
CA PRO A 317 -25.89 -1.20 7.55
C PRO A 317 -27.12 -1.35 8.43
N ASN A 318 -27.82 -2.49 8.35
CA ASN A 318 -29.06 -2.72 9.11
C ASN A 318 -28.78 -2.96 10.61
N SER A 319 -27.72 -3.72 10.91
CA SER A 319 -27.33 -4.03 12.30
C SER A 319 -26.21 -3.10 12.81
N GLY A 320 -25.46 -2.49 11.91
CA GLY A 320 -24.20 -1.83 12.23
C GLY A 320 -23.10 -2.80 12.63
N GLY A 321 -23.33 -4.12 12.49
CA GLY A 321 -22.32 -5.15 12.71
C GLY A 321 -21.34 -5.24 11.55
N GLY A 322 -20.13 -5.78 11.80
CA GLY A 322 -19.14 -5.85 10.73
C GLY A 322 -17.87 -6.59 11.13
N THR A 323 -16.99 -6.73 10.14
CA THR A 323 -15.63 -7.23 10.32
C THR A 323 -14.62 -6.24 9.74
N MET A 324 -13.49 -6.07 10.42
CA MET A 324 -12.40 -5.18 10.04
C MET A 324 -11.08 -5.93 10.12
N THR A 325 -10.24 -5.75 9.13
CA THR A 325 -8.86 -6.27 9.13
C THR A 325 -7.87 -5.11 9.18
N ILE A 326 -6.99 -5.11 10.19
CA ILE A 326 -5.89 -4.14 10.34
C ILE A 326 -4.58 -4.86 10.02
N ILE A 327 -3.81 -4.35 9.07
CA ILE A 327 -2.45 -4.83 8.78
C ILE A 327 -1.51 -4.13 9.76
N GLU A 328 -0.92 -4.89 10.72
CA GLU A 328 -0.05 -4.33 11.76
C GLU A 328 1.40 -4.13 11.30
N THR A 329 1.78 -4.75 10.16
CA THR A 329 3.09 -4.60 9.51
C THR A 329 2.89 -4.14 8.06
N PRO A 330 2.56 -2.85 7.84
CA PRO A 330 2.01 -2.37 6.58
C PRO A 330 3.04 -1.98 5.51
N ASP A 331 4.33 -1.91 5.80
CA ASP A 331 5.32 -1.28 4.92
C ASP A 331 5.48 -1.97 3.55
N ASP A 332 5.29 -3.29 3.50
CA ASP A 332 5.32 -4.09 2.28
C ASP A 332 3.95 -4.73 2.06
N SER A 333 2.86 -3.98 2.16
CA SER A 333 1.52 -4.52 2.03
C SER A 333 0.62 -3.73 1.11
N ASP A 334 -0.36 -4.43 0.56
CA ASP A 334 -1.48 -3.84 -0.15
C ASP A 334 -2.81 -4.51 0.25
N MET A 335 -3.89 -3.92 -0.25
CA MET A 335 -5.24 -4.47 -0.15
C MET A 335 -5.79 -4.64 -1.55
N GLN A 336 -5.98 -5.88 -1.98
CA GLN A 336 -6.61 -6.19 -3.25
C GLN A 336 -8.13 -6.20 -3.10
N PHE A 337 -8.82 -5.50 -4.00
CA PHE A 337 -10.28 -5.48 -4.10
C PHE A 337 -10.73 -6.31 -5.30
N ARG A 338 -11.65 -7.23 -5.08
CA ARG A 338 -12.12 -8.14 -6.13
C ARG A 338 -13.58 -8.50 -5.95
N GLN A 339 -14.23 -8.89 -7.03
CA GLN A 339 -15.59 -9.36 -7.00
C GLN A 339 -15.62 -10.89 -6.86
N GLU A 340 -16.35 -11.40 -5.88
CA GLU A 340 -16.52 -12.82 -5.64
C GLU A 340 -17.98 -13.12 -5.35
N GLY A 341 -18.59 -14.04 -6.11
CA GLY A 341 -20.01 -14.36 -5.96
C GLY A 341 -20.95 -13.15 -6.26
N GLY A 342 -20.52 -12.20 -7.08
CA GLY A 342 -21.30 -11.01 -7.42
C GLY A 342 -21.11 -9.84 -6.46
N CYS A 343 -20.40 -10.02 -5.35
CA CYS A 343 -20.17 -8.99 -4.33
C CYS A 343 -18.66 -8.66 -4.22
N MET A 344 -18.37 -7.39 -3.97
CA MET A 344 -17.02 -6.92 -3.72
C MET A 344 -16.53 -7.35 -2.35
N THR A 345 -15.26 -7.74 -2.28
CA THR A 345 -14.54 -8.07 -1.06
C THR A 345 -13.12 -7.54 -1.11
N PHE A 346 -12.37 -7.69 -0.02
CA PHE A 346 -10.97 -7.28 0.04
C PHE A 346 -10.07 -8.42 0.52
N GLN A 347 -8.83 -8.43 0.06
CA GLN A 347 -7.80 -9.40 0.40
C GLN A 347 -6.53 -8.67 0.85
N PRO A 348 -6.12 -8.75 2.13
CA PRO A 348 -4.82 -8.27 2.55
C PRO A 348 -3.71 -9.11 1.93
N ARG A 349 -2.65 -8.45 1.46
CA ARG A 349 -1.48 -9.11 0.89
C ARG A 349 -0.20 -8.46 1.38
N TRP A 350 0.89 -9.23 1.33
CA TRP A 350 2.24 -8.71 1.56
C TRP A 350 3.13 -9.04 0.38
N GLU A 351 3.83 -8.03 -0.08
CA GLU A 351 4.92 -8.13 -1.04
C GLU A 351 6.22 -8.60 -0.36
N ALA A 352 7.18 -9.01 -1.17
CA ALA A 352 8.54 -9.26 -0.72
C ALA A 352 9.17 -7.99 -0.12
N SER A 353 9.99 -8.15 0.90
CA SER A 353 10.92 -7.14 1.37
C SER A 353 12.31 -7.48 0.82
N ARG A 354 12.78 -6.70 -0.14
CA ARG A 354 14.02 -6.94 -0.89
C ARG A 354 14.14 -8.40 -1.37
N GLN A 355 13.13 -8.84 -2.12
CA GLN A 355 13.05 -10.18 -2.71
C GLN A 355 13.05 -11.33 -1.68
N SER A 356 12.71 -11.06 -0.43
CA SER A 356 12.63 -12.07 0.63
C SER A 356 11.39 -11.87 1.51
N PHE A 357 11.06 -12.87 2.33
CA PHE A 357 10.02 -12.73 3.34
C PHE A 357 10.36 -11.60 4.35
N GLY A 358 11.63 -11.45 4.67
CA GLY A 358 12.25 -10.30 5.34
C GLY A 358 11.98 -10.19 6.84
N TYR A 359 10.73 -10.13 7.27
CA TYR A 359 10.37 -9.93 8.69
C TYR A 359 9.00 -10.54 9.00
N THR A 360 8.69 -10.72 10.29
CA THR A 360 7.39 -11.22 10.77
C THR A 360 6.23 -10.36 10.28
N ARG A 361 5.25 -10.95 9.62
CA ARG A 361 4.04 -10.30 9.11
C ARG A 361 2.91 -10.42 10.13
N LYS A 362 2.19 -9.32 10.39
CA LYS A 362 1.16 -9.28 11.44
C LYS A 362 -0.09 -8.57 10.95
N LEU A 363 -1.24 -9.15 11.29
CA LEU A 363 -2.53 -8.50 11.12
C LEU A 363 -3.46 -8.81 12.29
N ARG A 364 -4.54 -8.04 12.37
CA ARG A 364 -5.59 -8.17 13.37
C ARG A 364 -6.96 -8.17 12.70
N MET A 365 -7.80 -9.11 13.10
CA MET A 365 -9.21 -9.20 12.73
C MET A 365 -10.06 -8.71 13.90
N CYS A 366 -10.94 -7.75 13.66
CA CYS A 366 -11.84 -7.18 14.67
C CYS A 366 -13.29 -7.41 14.23
N PHE A 367 -14.16 -7.76 15.17
CA PHE A 367 -15.57 -8.07 14.90
C PHE A 367 -16.47 -7.15 15.71
N PHE A 368 -17.53 -6.67 15.06
CA PHE A 368 -18.45 -5.70 15.61
C PHE A 368 -19.88 -6.24 15.53
N ASN A 369 -20.69 -5.99 16.54
CA ASN A 369 -22.11 -6.32 16.54
C ASN A 369 -23.01 -5.11 16.25
N ARG A 370 -22.46 -3.89 16.29
CA ARG A 370 -23.14 -2.61 16.06
C ARG A 370 -22.15 -1.46 15.87
N GLY A 371 -22.66 -0.28 15.48
CA GLY A 371 -21.94 0.99 15.46
C GLY A 371 -21.29 1.32 14.12
N GLY A 372 -21.37 0.42 13.15
CA GLY A 372 -20.97 0.68 11.77
C GLY A 372 -19.51 1.13 11.62
N PHE A 373 -19.25 1.90 10.59
CA PHE A 373 -17.89 2.41 10.30
C PHE A 373 -17.36 3.35 11.40
N VAL A 374 -18.24 4.01 12.17
CA VAL A 374 -17.82 4.86 13.28
C VAL A 374 -17.15 4.02 14.38
N ALA A 375 -17.76 2.88 14.76
CA ALA A 375 -17.15 1.98 15.73
C ALA A 375 -15.81 1.42 15.26
N MET A 376 -15.67 1.15 13.95
CA MET A 376 -14.42 0.68 13.33
C MET A 376 -13.35 1.76 13.36
N ALA A 377 -13.67 2.99 12.97
CA ALA A 377 -12.76 4.13 13.05
C ALA A 377 -12.31 4.41 14.49
N LYS A 378 -13.24 4.32 15.47
CA LYS A 378 -12.90 4.49 16.89
C LYS A 378 -12.03 3.34 17.42
N ARG A 379 -12.25 2.10 16.95
CA ARG A 379 -11.34 0.99 17.28
C ARG A 379 -9.95 1.23 16.68
N TYR A 380 -9.88 1.74 15.45
CA TYR A 380 -8.61 2.09 14.84
C TYR A 380 -7.93 3.26 15.58
N ARG A 381 -8.67 4.28 16.00
CA ARG A 381 -8.13 5.36 16.85
C ARG A 381 -7.49 4.82 18.13
N ALA A 382 -8.11 3.84 18.79
CA ALA A 382 -7.52 3.19 19.97
C ALA A 382 -6.21 2.45 19.59
N TYR A 383 -6.21 1.73 18.47
CA TYR A 383 -5.02 1.08 17.93
C TYR A 383 -3.89 2.07 17.62
N ALA A 384 -4.21 3.20 16.98
CA ALA A 384 -3.25 4.25 16.66
C ALA A 384 -2.59 4.82 17.92
N LYS A 385 -3.37 5.02 18.99
CA LYS A 385 -2.85 5.43 20.33
C LYS A 385 -1.93 4.35 20.91
N GLU A 386 -2.33 3.08 20.86
CA GLU A 386 -1.53 1.93 21.32
C GLU A 386 -0.17 1.83 20.58
N LYS A 387 -0.13 2.20 19.31
CA LYS A 387 1.07 2.12 18.44
C LYS A 387 1.91 3.40 18.38
N GLY A 388 1.52 4.46 19.10
CA GLY A 388 2.25 5.73 19.08
C GLY A 388 2.06 6.55 17.79
N LEU A 389 1.03 6.24 16.99
CA LEU A 389 0.66 6.96 15.76
C LEU A 389 -0.28 8.12 16.06
N PHE A 390 -0.12 8.77 17.22
CA PHE A 390 -1.10 9.70 17.73
C PHE A 390 -0.45 10.86 18.52
N LYS A 391 -0.74 12.09 18.11
CA LYS A 391 -0.36 13.30 18.84
C LYS A 391 -1.34 14.41 18.52
N THR A 392 -2.00 14.97 19.54
CA THR A 392 -3.04 15.98 19.33
C THR A 392 -2.46 17.34 18.95
N LEU A 393 -3.23 18.14 18.20
CA LEU A 393 -2.93 19.54 17.88
C LEU A 393 -2.77 20.40 19.16
N ALA A 394 -3.50 20.08 20.22
CA ALA A 394 -3.33 20.73 21.50
C ALA A 394 -1.93 20.49 22.10
N THR A 395 -1.42 19.26 22.02
CA THR A 395 -0.03 18.93 22.41
C THR A 395 0.97 19.64 21.51
N LYS A 396 0.79 19.57 20.19
CA LYS A 396 1.66 20.24 19.21
C LYS A 396 1.70 21.76 19.41
N ARG A 397 0.54 22.39 19.73
CA ARG A 397 0.46 23.80 20.08
C ARG A 397 1.28 24.15 21.33
N SER A 398 1.30 23.30 22.34
CA SER A 398 2.14 23.51 23.51
C SER A 398 3.64 23.50 23.23
N GLU A 399 4.05 22.77 22.18
CA GLU A 399 5.45 22.70 21.73
C GLU A 399 5.81 23.81 20.71
N ASN A 400 4.83 24.25 19.91
CA ASN A 400 4.96 25.33 18.93
C ASN A 400 3.66 26.16 18.88
N PRO A 401 3.62 27.35 19.52
CA PRO A 401 2.42 28.19 19.55
C PRO A 401 1.88 28.63 18.20
N ASN A 402 2.70 28.59 17.12
CA ASN A 402 2.27 28.93 15.77
C ASN A 402 1.25 27.93 15.20
N VAL A 403 1.13 26.74 15.78
CA VAL A 403 0.06 25.77 15.45
C VAL A 403 -1.34 26.41 15.62
N ASP A 404 -1.52 27.31 16.61
CA ASP A 404 -2.81 28.00 16.76
C ASP A 404 -3.20 28.87 15.56
N ARG A 405 -2.22 29.41 14.83
CA ARG A 405 -2.48 30.22 13.62
C ARG A 405 -3.06 29.38 12.48
N LEU A 406 -2.84 28.07 12.47
CA LEU A 406 -3.37 27.14 11.49
C LEU A 406 -4.86 26.84 11.71
N ILE A 407 -5.33 26.84 12.96
CA ILE A 407 -6.69 26.42 13.31
C ILE A 407 -7.72 27.42 12.77
N GLY A 408 -8.56 26.97 11.84
CA GLY A 408 -9.52 27.81 11.10
C GLY A 408 -8.86 28.80 10.15
N ALA A 409 -7.65 28.52 9.67
CA ALA A 409 -7.03 29.27 8.61
C ALA A 409 -7.48 28.74 7.24
N VAL A 410 -7.69 29.64 6.27
CA VAL A 410 -7.75 29.27 4.87
C VAL A 410 -6.32 29.14 4.31
N ASN A 411 -6.04 28.08 3.57
CA ASN A 411 -4.78 27.98 2.86
C ASN A 411 -4.86 28.72 1.52
N VAL A 412 -3.90 29.64 1.26
CA VAL A 412 -3.90 30.49 0.07
C VAL A 412 -2.60 30.31 -0.72
N TRP A 413 -2.75 29.91 -1.98
CA TRP A 413 -1.70 29.86 -2.99
C TRP A 413 -1.91 30.95 -4.04
N ASN A 414 -0.92 31.83 -4.19
CA ASN A 414 -0.87 32.87 -5.22
C ASN A 414 0.60 33.23 -5.53
N TRP A 415 0.92 33.43 -6.82
CA TRP A 415 2.29 33.73 -7.26
C TRP A 415 2.42 35.02 -8.08
N ASP A 416 1.32 35.60 -8.59
CA ASP A 416 1.33 36.70 -9.57
C ASP A 416 0.95 38.06 -9.00
N MET A 417 0.57 38.14 -7.71
CA MET A 417 0.18 39.38 -7.04
C MET A 417 1.26 39.84 -6.05
N ASP A 418 1.27 41.15 -5.72
CA ASP A 418 2.04 41.65 -4.58
C ASP A 418 1.54 40.99 -3.30
N LYS A 419 2.41 40.24 -2.65
CA LYS A 419 2.07 39.37 -1.52
C LYS A 419 1.59 40.12 -0.30
N VAL A 420 2.25 41.25 0.03
CA VAL A 420 1.90 42.07 1.19
C VAL A 420 0.58 42.82 0.94
N ALA A 421 0.40 43.39 -0.27
CA ALA A 421 -0.83 44.05 -0.64
C ALA A 421 -2.03 43.08 -0.65
N LEU A 422 -1.85 41.86 -1.21
CA LEU A 422 -2.89 40.83 -1.19
C LEU A 422 -3.25 40.42 0.24
N CYS A 423 -2.26 40.09 1.08
CA CYS A 423 -2.50 39.72 2.48
C CYS A 423 -3.16 40.86 3.26
N THR A 424 -2.83 42.11 2.97
CA THR A 424 -3.48 43.30 3.56
C THR A 424 -4.95 43.39 3.13
N GLU A 425 -5.25 43.14 1.85
CA GLU A 425 -6.63 43.12 1.34
C GLU A 425 -7.43 41.97 1.96
N LEU A 426 -6.88 40.75 2.04
CA LEU A 426 -7.53 39.62 2.71
C LEU A 426 -7.85 39.95 4.17
N LYS A 427 -6.93 40.62 4.88
CA LYS A 427 -7.15 41.05 6.25
C LYS A 427 -8.24 42.10 6.36
N ARG A 428 -8.23 43.09 5.44
CA ARG A 428 -9.27 44.13 5.35
C ARG A 428 -10.66 43.55 5.07
N MET A 429 -10.73 42.46 4.30
CA MET A 429 -11.97 41.72 4.03
C MET A 429 -12.48 40.93 5.26
N GLY A 430 -11.68 40.77 6.32
CA GLY A 430 -12.03 40.04 7.52
C GLY A 430 -11.55 38.57 7.52
N MET A 431 -10.62 38.18 6.63
CA MET A 431 -9.97 36.88 6.71
C MET A 431 -8.81 36.95 7.74
N ASP A 432 -9.13 36.72 9.00
CA ASP A 432 -8.20 36.93 10.11
C ASP A 432 -7.09 35.88 10.22
N ARG A 433 -7.29 34.67 9.69
CA ARG A 433 -6.33 33.56 9.71
C ARG A 433 -6.11 33.02 8.32
N VAL A 434 -4.88 33.07 7.84
CA VAL A 434 -4.44 32.58 6.53
C VAL A 434 -3.15 31.77 6.71
N LEU A 435 -3.11 30.56 6.16
CA LEU A 435 -1.88 29.87 5.83
C LEU A 435 -1.44 30.40 4.47
N TRP A 436 -0.37 31.20 4.46
CA TRP A 436 0.16 31.80 3.25
C TRP A 436 1.20 30.88 2.61
N SER A 437 0.86 30.23 1.51
CA SER A 437 1.72 29.27 0.79
C SER A 437 2.45 29.85 -0.42
N GLY A 438 2.23 31.11 -0.76
CA GLY A 438 2.83 31.80 -1.92
C GLY A 438 4.31 32.20 -1.76
N GLY A 439 4.96 31.86 -0.64
CA GLY A 439 6.35 32.22 -0.37
C GLY A 439 6.56 33.74 -0.22
N GLY A 440 7.82 34.22 -0.28
CA GLY A 440 8.16 35.64 -0.24
C GLY A 440 9.61 35.90 0.18
N THR A 441 10.03 37.17 0.07
CA THR A 441 11.29 37.66 0.62
C THR A 441 11.21 37.78 2.16
N ALA A 442 12.35 37.94 2.83
CA ALA A 442 12.42 38.05 4.28
C ALA A 442 11.54 39.20 4.84
N ASP A 443 11.48 40.33 4.17
CA ASP A 443 10.69 41.50 4.55
C ASP A 443 9.18 41.23 4.36
N GLU A 444 8.79 40.66 3.22
CA GLU A 444 7.40 40.25 2.97
C GLU A 444 6.90 39.25 4.00
N ILE A 445 7.70 38.21 4.29
CA ILE A 445 7.34 37.16 5.27
C ILE A 445 7.19 37.75 6.69
N LYS A 446 8.08 38.67 7.11
CA LYS A 446 7.93 39.36 8.38
C LYS A 446 6.65 40.19 8.46
N LYS A 447 6.32 40.93 7.39
CA LYS A 447 5.07 41.73 7.33
C LYS A 447 3.83 40.83 7.37
N ILE A 448 3.81 39.72 6.62
CA ILE A 448 2.70 38.75 6.62
C ILE A 448 2.55 38.10 8.01
N ALA A 449 3.66 37.70 8.64
CA ALA A 449 3.62 37.13 9.99
C ALA A 449 3.12 38.14 11.04
N ALA A 450 3.45 39.44 10.90
CA ALA A 450 2.98 40.51 11.77
C ALA A 450 1.47 40.78 11.64
N MET A 451 0.83 40.41 10.51
CA MET A 451 -0.63 40.46 10.35
C MET A 451 -1.35 39.35 11.12
N GLY A 452 -0.62 38.42 11.75
CA GLY A 452 -1.16 37.25 12.44
C GLY A 452 -1.32 36.01 11.52
N TYR A 453 -0.89 36.08 10.28
CA TYR A 453 -0.94 34.98 9.33
C TYR A 453 0.20 33.97 9.56
N LEU A 454 0.09 32.79 8.93
CA LEU A 454 1.06 31.71 9.02
C LEU A 454 1.79 31.59 7.67
N PRO A 455 2.94 32.31 7.46
CA PRO A 455 3.67 32.22 6.21
C PRO A 455 4.45 30.91 6.12
N GLY A 456 4.25 30.17 5.02
CA GLY A 456 4.83 28.87 4.74
C GLY A 456 5.83 28.87 3.57
N ARG A 457 6.76 27.94 3.63
CA ARG A 457 7.73 27.60 2.59
C ARG A 457 7.34 26.29 1.92
N TYR A 458 7.38 26.24 0.60
CA TYR A 458 7.34 24.99 -0.17
C TYR A 458 8.74 24.42 -0.31
N ASP A 459 8.89 23.11 -0.06
CA ASP A 459 10.11 22.35 -0.32
C ASP A 459 9.76 20.94 -0.86
N ILE A 460 10.73 20.38 -1.59
CA ILE A 460 10.69 18.99 -2.06
C ILE A 460 12.07 18.36 -1.87
N TYR A 461 12.09 17.13 -1.35
CA TYR A 461 13.32 16.36 -1.07
C TYR A 461 13.32 14.99 -1.73
N GLN A 462 12.36 14.74 -2.61
CA GLN A 462 12.24 13.48 -3.34
C GLN A 462 12.65 13.62 -4.81
N ASP A 463 12.11 14.61 -5.51
CA ASP A 463 12.35 14.74 -6.95
C ASP A 463 13.59 15.57 -7.25
N VAL A 464 14.34 15.15 -8.28
CA VAL A 464 15.55 15.81 -8.76
C VAL A 464 15.63 15.67 -10.28
N TRP A 465 16.25 16.65 -10.95
CA TRP A 465 16.40 16.67 -12.41
C TRP A 465 17.86 16.71 -12.83
N ASP A 466 18.13 16.17 -14.02
CA ASP A 466 19.44 16.30 -14.66
C ASP A 466 19.79 17.79 -14.83
N PRO A 467 20.94 18.28 -14.29
CA PRO A 467 21.35 19.67 -14.45
C PRO A 467 21.43 20.17 -15.90
N LYS A 468 21.66 19.26 -16.86
CA LYS A 468 21.74 19.57 -18.30
C LYS A 468 20.38 19.77 -18.94
N HIS A 469 19.32 19.23 -18.31
CA HIS A 469 17.96 19.16 -18.86
C HIS A 469 16.91 19.57 -17.81
N SER A 470 17.22 20.59 -17.00
CA SER A 470 16.33 21.07 -15.94
C SER A 470 15.97 22.54 -16.12
N LEU A 471 14.80 22.92 -15.61
CA LEU A 471 14.40 24.32 -15.47
C LEU A 471 15.11 24.94 -14.25
N SER A 472 15.31 26.27 -14.28
CA SER A 472 16.11 26.99 -13.26
C SER A 472 15.62 26.84 -11.82
N TRP A 473 14.34 26.49 -11.62
CA TRP A 473 13.72 26.30 -10.30
C TRP A 473 13.74 24.84 -9.83
N GLN A 474 14.08 23.87 -10.71
CA GLN A 474 14.09 22.45 -10.39
C GLN A 474 15.33 22.07 -9.57
N PRO A 475 15.18 21.24 -8.50
CA PRO A 475 16.32 20.73 -7.77
C PRO A 475 17.20 19.81 -8.63
N THR A 476 18.51 19.99 -8.55
CA THR A 476 19.49 19.18 -9.29
C THR A 476 20.55 18.54 -8.40
N GLU A 477 20.60 18.89 -7.11
CA GLU A 477 21.56 18.35 -6.14
C GLU A 477 21.28 16.86 -5.89
N GLY A 478 22.33 16.03 -6.01
CA GLY A 478 22.25 14.58 -5.85
C GLY A 478 21.96 13.79 -7.13
N TRP A 479 21.88 14.47 -8.28
CA TRP A 479 21.82 13.81 -9.58
C TRP A 479 23.23 13.48 -10.09
N PRO A 480 23.48 12.23 -10.59
CA PRO A 480 22.63 11.03 -10.52
C PRO A 480 22.93 10.13 -9.31
N GLU A 481 23.89 10.49 -8.43
CA GLU A 481 24.49 9.62 -7.41
C GLU A 481 23.50 9.16 -6.34
N ASP A 482 22.57 10.06 -5.97
CA ASP A 482 21.58 9.82 -4.90
C ASP A 482 20.26 9.22 -5.40
N LEU A 483 20.18 8.84 -6.69
CA LEU A 483 18.97 8.25 -7.25
C LEU A 483 18.66 6.86 -6.67
N VAL A 484 17.39 6.60 -6.42
CA VAL A 484 16.88 5.27 -6.13
C VAL A 484 17.10 4.37 -7.33
N ILE A 485 17.73 3.21 -7.11
CA ILE A 485 17.92 2.17 -8.13
C ILE A 485 16.92 1.04 -7.89
N GLU A 486 16.22 0.64 -8.94
CA GLU A 486 15.27 -0.47 -8.95
C GLU A 486 15.99 -1.83 -9.04
N PRO A 487 15.31 -2.97 -8.76
CA PRO A 487 15.92 -4.30 -8.79
C PRO A 487 16.57 -4.69 -10.15
N ASN A 488 16.07 -4.10 -11.25
CA ASN A 488 16.59 -4.31 -12.62
C ASN A 488 17.85 -3.49 -12.93
N GLY A 489 18.26 -2.60 -12.01
CA GLY A 489 19.41 -1.72 -12.17
C GLY A 489 19.09 -0.33 -12.78
N ASP A 490 17.85 -0.08 -13.16
CA ASP A 490 17.42 1.23 -13.68
C ASP A 490 17.21 2.21 -12.52
N TRP A 491 17.38 3.51 -12.80
CA TRP A 491 17.00 4.54 -11.84
C TRP A 491 15.50 4.79 -11.84
N MET A 492 14.94 5.03 -10.66
CA MET A 492 13.52 5.26 -10.49
C MET A 492 13.10 6.63 -11.03
N LYS A 493 12.13 6.65 -11.96
CA LYS A 493 11.58 7.87 -12.53
C LYS A 493 10.69 8.58 -11.52
N GLY A 494 10.93 9.87 -11.33
CA GLY A 494 10.11 10.79 -10.55
C GLY A 494 9.07 11.50 -11.42
N TRP A 495 8.55 12.61 -10.92
CA TRP A 495 7.58 13.41 -11.66
C TRP A 495 8.19 14.04 -12.90
N ALA A 496 7.46 14.00 -14.02
CA ALA A 496 7.85 14.68 -15.25
C ALA A 496 7.14 16.02 -15.34
N HIS A 497 7.91 17.11 -15.45
CA HIS A 497 7.36 18.47 -15.58
C HIS A 497 7.10 18.85 -17.02
N PRO A 498 5.88 19.27 -17.39
CA PRO A 498 5.59 19.83 -18.71
C PRO A 498 6.00 21.31 -18.77
N ASP A 499 6.67 21.69 -19.83
CA ASP A 499 6.91 23.08 -20.21
C ASP A 499 6.17 23.38 -21.52
N LYS A 500 5.15 24.25 -21.43
CA LYS A 500 4.30 24.61 -22.58
C LYS A 500 4.89 25.83 -23.29
N HIS A 501 5.28 25.64 -24.54
CA HIS A 501 5.83 26.70 -25.37
C HIS A 501 4.76 27.59 -25.99
N PRO A 502 5.11 28.82 -26.44
CA PRO A 502 4.17 29.76 -27.07
C PRO A 502 3.49 29.21 -28.33
N ASP A 503 4.10 28.28 -29.04
CA ASP A 503 3.55 27.60 -30.22
C ASP A 503 2.58 26.47 -29.88
N GLY A 504 2.33 26.21 -28.56
CA GLY A 504 1.46 25.16 -28.06
C GLY A 504 2.14 23.80 -27.92
N SER A 505 3.39 23.64 -28.32
CA SER A 505 4.16 22.41 -28.07
C SER A 505 4.48 22.26 -26.57
N ILE A 506 4.70 21.02 -26.13
CA ILE A 506 5.04 20.69 -24.73
C ILE A 506 6.35 19.91 -24.70
N THR A 507 7.33 20.44 -23.98
CA THR A 507 8.55 19.68 -23.61
C THR A 507 8.38 19.09 -22.23
N TRP A 508 8.68 17.80 -22.10
CA TRP A 508 8.61 17.08 -20.81
C TRP A 508 10.01 16.91 -20.23
N TYR A 509 10.23 17.40 -19.02
CA TYR A 509 11.46 17.24 -18.26
C TYR A 509 11.30 16.12 -17.24
N GLN A 510 11.90 14.95 -17.49
CA GLN A 510 11.79 13.78 -16.63
C GLN A 510 12.67 13.95 -15.40
N GLY A 511 12.05 13.91 -14.20
CA GLY A 511 12.74 13.85 -12.91
C GLY A 511 13.08 12.42 -12.49
N GLY A 512 14.04 12.30 -11.59
CA GLY A 512 14.37 11.07 -10.87
C GLY A 512 14.02 11.17 -9.39
N VAL A 513 13.92 10.03 -8.72
CA VAL A 513 13.64 9.95 -7.29
C VAL A 513 14.94 9.83 -6.51
N ILE A 514 15.15 10.74 -5.55
CA ILE A 514 16.26 10.66 -4.59
C ILE A 514 15.92 9.67 -3.48
N SER A 515 16.91 8.87 -3.07
CA SER A 515 16.83 8.03 -1.88
C SER A 515 16.60 8.90 -0.63
N SER A 516 15.75 8.42 0.28
CA SER A 516 15.33 9.22 1.45
C SER A 516 16.45 9.49 2.46
N GLY A 517 17.50 8.66 2.50
CA GLY A 517 18.69 8.91 3.32
C GLY A 517 19.43 10.18 2.90
N PRO A 518 19.94 10.25 1.66
CA PRO A 518 20.50 11.49 1.08
C PRO A 518 19.54 12.68 1.14
N GLY A 519 18.24 12.47 0.84
CA GLY A 519 17.22 13.51 0.94
C GLY A 519 17.10 14.12 2.34
N LEU A 520 17.11 13.31 3.38
CA LEU A 520 17.13 13.75 4.78
C LEU A 520 18.41 14.54 5.12
N ALA A 521 19.57 14.05 4.67
CA ALA A 521 20.84 14.73 4.92
C ALA A 521 20.86 16.13 4.26
N ARG A 522 20.36 16.24 3.03
CA ARG A 522 20.20 17.52 2.32
C ARG A 522 19.26 18.48 3.05
N ALA A 523 18.12 17.98 3.52
CA ALA A 523 17.15 18.77 4.27
C ALA A 523 17.76 19.34 5.55
N LYS A 524 18.49 18.54 6.32
CA LYS A 524 19.18 18.96 7.55
C LYS A 524 20.23 20.06 7.33
N LYS A 525 20.82 20.12 6.14
CA LYS A 525 21.76 21.17 5.76
C LYS A 525 21.04 22.43 5.27
N LYS A 526 20.01 22.28 4.43
CA LYS A 526 19.33 23.38 3.73
C LYS A 526 18.35 24.13 4.62
N ILE A 527 17.49 23.44 5.39
CA ILE A 527 16.40 24.05 6.13
C ILE A 527 16.89 25.08 7.17
N PRO A 528 17.92 24.82 8.02
CA PRO A 528 18.43 25.81 8.95
C PRO A 528 18.94 27.08 8.28
N ALA A 529 19.64 26.94 7.13
CA ALA A 529 20.14 28.06 6.36
C ALA A 529 19.01 28.92 5.76
N ASP A 530 17.96 28.27 5.23
CA ASP A 530 16.75 28.93 4.73
C ASP A 530 16.06 29.75 5.82
N ILE A 531 15.84 29.17 7.01
CA ILE A 531 15.16 29.83 8.11
C ILE A 531 15.95 31.03 8.65
N ALA A 532 17.28 30.91 8.66
CA ALA A 532 18.17 32.03 9.05
C ALA A 532 18.06 33.23 8.09
N GLN A 533 17.79 32.98 6.81
CA GLN A 533 17.62 34.00 5.79
C GLN A 533 16.20 34.55 5.74
N ILE A 534 15.19 33.66 5.76
CA ILE A 534 13.77 34.00 5.64
C ILE A 534 12.99 33.33 6.77
N PRO A 535 12.41 34.08 7.72
CA PRO A 535 11.83 33.53 8.94
C PRO A 535 10.41 32.98 8.71
N TYR A 536 10.30 31.95 7.89
CA TYR A 536 9.06 31.19 7.72
C TYR A 536 8.60 30.55 9.03
N LEU A 537 7.31 30.48 9.25
CA LEU A 537 6.70 29.85 10.43
C LEU A 537 6.13 28.45 10.12
N ALA A 538 5.88 28.17 8.83
CA ALA A 538 5.40 26.89 8.36
C ALA A 538 6.27 26.39 7.20
N ARG A 539 6.18 25.07 6.94
CA ARG A 539 6.85 24.42 5.83
C ARG A 539 6.00 23.30 5.28
N PHE A 540 5.72 23.35 3.99
CA PHE A 540 5.08 22.29 3.24
C PHE A 540 6.17 21.46 2.58
N ILE A 541 6.24 20.14 2.92
CA ILE A 541 7.17 19.18 2.33
C ILE A 541 6.41 18.31 1.34
N ASP A 542 6.58 18.61 0.08
CA ASP A 542 5.90 17.92 -1.00
C ASP A 542 6.30 16.45 -1.13
N THR A 543 5.43 15.60 -1.68
CA THR A 543 5.60 14.18 -2.02
C THR A 543 5.92 13.23 -0.86
N THR A 544 6.45 13.69 0.25
CA THR A 544 7.03 12.86 1.33
C THR A 544 6.07 11.79 1.85
N THR A 545 4.77 12.10 1.98
CA THR A 545 3.73 11.16 2.40
C THR A 545 2.78 10.74 1.28
N ALA A 546 2.78 11.43 0.15
CA ALA A 546 2.01 11.08 -1.03
C ALA A 546 2.65 9.96 -1.84
N SER A 547 3.97 9.84 -1.80
CA SER A 547 4.69 8.76 -2.46
C SER A 547 4.73 7.50 -1.62
N PRO A 548 4.62 6.31 -2.24
CA PRO A 548 4.81 5.03 -1.55
C PRO A 548 6.17 4.96 -0.86
N PHE A 549 6.28 4.12 0.16
CA PHE A 549 7.60 3.72 0.66
C PHE A 549 8.29 2.84 -0.37
N ARG A 550 9.61 3.01 -0.50
CA ARG A 550 10.38 2.43 -1.59
C ARG A 550 11.56 1.62 -1.09
N GLU A 551 11.91 0.62 -1.88
CA GLU A 551 13.19 -0.06 -1.76
C GLU A 551 14.21 0.67 -2.63
N ASP A 552 15.46 0.67 -2.19
CA ASP A 552 16.58 1.20 -2.95
C ASP A 552 17.65 0.12 -3.09
N TYR A 553 18.00 -0.22 -4.31
CA TYR A 553 19.03 -1.20 -4.64
C TYR A 553 20.38 -0.56 -4.95
N ASN A 554 20.50 0.78 -4.82
CA ASN A 554 21.79 1.46 -4.95
C ASN A 554 22.77 0.96 -3.87
N PRO A 555 23.95 0.44 -4.25
CA PRO A 555 24.92 -0.08 -3.27
C PRO A 555 25.44 0.99 -2.27
N ALA A 556 25.38 2.26 -2.62
CA ALA A 556 25.84 3.36 -1.77
C ALA A 556 24.87 3.68 -0.62
N HIS A 557 23.56 3.44 -0.83
CA HIS A 557 22.51 3.76 0.16
C HIS A 557 21.32 2.79 0.07
N PRO A 558 21.54 1.48 0.23
CA PRO A 558 20.47 0.49 0.10
C PRO A 558 19.43 0.66 1.19
N LEU A 559 18.13 0.57 0.84
CA LEU A 559 17.01 0.72 1.76
C LEU A 559 15.95 -0.36 1.56
N THR A 560 15.31 -0.75 2.66
CA THR A 560 14.00 -1.39 2.69
C THR A 560 12.90 -0.32 2.76
N ARG A 561 11.64 -0.68 2.48
CA ARG A 561 10.49 0.25 2.65
C ARG A 561 10.35 0.75 4.09
N SER A 562 10.65 -0.09 5.08
CA SER A 562 10.66 0.33 6.50
C SER A 562 11.74 1.36 6.81
N GLN A 563 12.91 1.25 6.20
CA GLN A 563 13.98 2.25 6.35
C GLN A 563 13.64 3.55 5.63
N ASP A 564 13.04 3.48 4.43
CA ASP A 564 12.54 4.65 3.71
C ASP A 564 11.49 5.39 4.54
N ARG A 565 10.52 4.66 5.13
CA ARG A 565 9.57 5.24 6.11
C ARG A 565 10.27 5.95 7.24
N ALA A 566 11.24 5.29 7.87
CA ALA A 566 11.97 5.88 9.01
C ALA A 566 12.66 7.18 8.63
N ASN A 567 13.32 7.25 7.46
CA ASN A 567 13.97 8.47 6.98
C ASN A 567 12.96 9.59 6.68
N LYS A 568 11.84 9.27 6.04
CA LYS A 568 10.77 10.24 5.76
C LYS A 568 10.16 10.80 7.04
N MET A 569 9.88 9.95 8.03
CA MET A 569 9.38 10.40 9.34
C MET A 569 10.42 11.23 10.08
N ALA A 570 11.71 10.88 10.01
CA ALA A 570 12.80 11.67 10.59
C ALA A 570 12.95 13.06 9.94
N LEU A 571 12.66 13.20 8.64
CA LEU A 571 12.62 14.51 7.97
C LEU A 571 11.50 15.39 8.57
N LEU A 572 10.31 14.82 8.73
CA LEU A 572 9.15 15.56 9.28
C LEU A 572 9.35 15.93 10.74
N ASP A 573 9.89 15.00 11.55
CA ASP A 573 10.24 15.24 12.96
C ASP A 573 11.29 16.37 13.10
N PHE A 574 12.32 16.34 12.26
CA PHE A 574 13.34 17.40 12.23
C PHE A 574 12.72 18.78 11.94
N CYS A 575 11.82 18.88 10.96
CA CYS A 575 11.15 20.14 10.63
C CYS A 575 10.25 20.63 11.77
N SER A 576 9.46 19.74 12.35
CA SER A 576 8.49 20.09 13.41
C SER A 576 9.19 20.34 14.75
N LYS A 577 10.02 19.40 15.21
CA LYS A 577 10.60 19.41 16.55
C LYS A 577 11.83 20.30 16.67
N ASP A 578 12.81 20.11 15.76
CA ASP A 578 14.09 20.81 15.85
C ASP A 578 14.00 22.21 15.26
N MET A 579 13.34 22.36 14.11
CA MET A 579 13.20 23.64 13.41
C MET A 579 11.98 24.47 13.84
N LYS A 580 11.11 23.92 14.68
CA LYS A 580 9.90 24.60 15.22
C LYS A 580 8.99 25.14 14.11
N GLN A 581 8.92 24.45 12.97
CA GLN A 581 7.99 24.81 11.90
C GLN A 581 6.62 24.17 12.13
N VAL A 582 5.56 24.80 11.66
CA VAL A 582 4.27 24.14 11.43
C VAL A 582 4.41 23.38 10.12
N VAL A 583 4.39 22.05 10.19
CA VAL A 583 4.75 21.20 9.06
C VAL A 583 3.52 20.68 8.35
N GLY A 584 3.52 20.78 7.04
CA GLY A 584 2.52 20.20 6.14
C GLY A 584 3.14 19.30 5.12
N THR A 585 2.33 18.41 4.54
CA THR A 585 2.69 17.58 3.39
C THR A 585 1.46 17.29 2.52
N GLU A 586 1.65 16.63 1.38
CA GLU A 586 0.63 16.53 0.35
C GLU A 586 -0.55 15.63 0.75
N THR A 587 -0.30 14.39 1.14
CA THR A 587 -1.36 13.42 1.49
C THR A 587 -1.07 12.79 2.84
N GLY A 588 -2.10 12.60 3.67
CA GLY A 588 -1.94 12.01 4.98
C GLY A 588 -1.71 10.49 4.93
N ILE A 589 -0.78 10.06 5.77
CA ILE A 589 -0.61 8.65 6.16
C ILE A 589 -0.40 8.62 7.67
N ASP A 590 -0.94 7.63 8.35
CA ASP A 590 -0.96 7.63 9.81
C ASP A 590 0.42 7.61 10.50
N PRO A 591 1.52 7.02 9.96
CA PRO A 591 2.84 7.15 10.59
C PRO A 591 3.35 8.58 10.70
N SER A 592 2.84 9.49 9.88
CA SER A 592 3.27 10.90 9.87
C SER A 592 2.52 11.78 10.87
N VAL A 593 1.37 11.34 11.38
CA VAL A 593 0.50 12.12 12.29
C VAL A 593 1.24 12.72 13.50
N PRO A 594 2.19 12.04 14.17
CA PRO A 594 2.91 12.63 15.29
C PRO A 594 3.76 13.87 14.94
N TYR A 595 4.12 14.04 13.65
CA TYR A 595 5.11 15.00 13.15
C TYR A 595 4.54 16.11 12.28
N ILE A 596 3.26 16.02 11.86
CA ILE A 596 2.63 16.89 10.87
C ILE A 596 1.43 17.61 11.50
N GLU A 597 1.23 18.89 11.15
CA GLU A 597 0.08 19.68 11.57
C GLU A 597 -1.02 19.73 10.51
N TYR A 598 -0.70 19.66 9.20
CA TYR A 598 -1.71 19.72 8.15
C TYR A 598 -1.34 18.89 6.90
N TYR A 599 -2.38 18.53 6.13
CA TYR A 599 -2.23 17.82 4.86
C TYR A 599 -2.99 18.53 3.75
N GLU A 600 -2.30 18.87 2.68
CA GLU A 600 -2.91 19.39 1.45
C GLU A 600 -3.27 18.22 0.53
N GLY A 601 -4.42 17.59 0.73
CA GLY A 601 -4.84 16.48 -0.11
C GLY A 601 -5.73 15.44 0.54
N MET A 602 -5.89 15.44 1.86
CA MET A 602 -6.77 14.48 2.52
C MET A 602 -8.22 14.62 2.08
N MET A 603 -8.71 15.86 1.91
CA MET A 603 -10.07 16.10 1.43
C MET A 603 -10.29 15.67 -0.02
N SER A 604 -9.25 15.51 -0.82
CA SER A 604 -9.32 15.04 -2.21
C SER A 604 -9.03 13.55 -2.27
N LEU A 605 -10.03 12.73 -2.62
CA LEU A 605 -9.83 11.30 -2.81
C LEU A 605 -8.95 11.08 -4.05
N GLY A 606 -7.71 10.61 -3.83
CA GLY A 606 -6.64 10.56 -4.85
C GLY A 606 -7.05 10.03 -6.22
N PRO A 607 -7.68 8.82 -6.33
CA PRO A 607 -8.07 8.25 -7.62
C PRO A 607 -9.16 9.02 -8.36
N PHE A 608 -9.90 9.90 -7.66
CA PHE A 608 -11.06 10.65 -8.19
C PHE A 608 -10.81 12.15 -8.23
N ARG A 609 -9.55 12.59 -8.23
CA ARG A 609 -9.18 13.99 -8.44
C ARG A 609 -9.62 14.47 -9.83
N LEU A 610 -9.74 15.79 -9.99
CA LEU A 610 -9.98 16.38 -11.30
C LEU A 610 -8.87 16.02 -12.28
N PRO A 611 -9.15 15.88 -13.58
CA PRO A 611 -8.14 15.65 -14.60
C PRO A 611 -7.01 16.70 -14.54
N ASN A 612 -5.77 16.27 -14.74
CA ASN A 612 -4.60 17.15 -14.76
C ASN A 612 -4.44 18.03 -13.49
N ALA A 613 -4.92 17.55 -12.35
CA ALA A 613 -4.95 18.31 -11.10
C ALA A 613 -3.59 18.90 -10.71
N GLY A 614 -2.48 18.17 -10.91
CA GLY A 614 -1.14 18.62 -10.59
C GLY A 614 -0.45 19.47 -11.66
N THR A 615 -1.04 19.64 -12.86
CA THR A 615 -0.38 20.24 -14.03
C THR A 615 -0.94 21.61 -14.40
N PHE A 616 -2.27 21.74 -14.46
CA PHE A 616 -2.95 22.97 -14.87
C PHE A 616 -3.76 23.56 -13.71
N MET A 617 -3.07 23.97 -12.69
CA MET A 617 -3.65 24.34 -11.39
C MET A 617 -4.60 25.54 -11.45
N MET A 618 -4.39 26.49 -12.35
CA MET A 618 -5.23 27.71 -12.50
C MET A 618 -6.42 27.52 -13.43
N GLU A 619 -6.50 26.42 -14.17
CA GLU A 619 -7.61 26.19 -15.08
C GLU A 619 -8.82 25.60 -14.35
N TYR A 620 -10.03 26.12 -14.61
CA TYR A 620 -11.27 25.49 -14.14
C TYR A 620 -11.44 24.14 -14.83
N GLN A 621 -11.96 23.18 -14.07
CA GLN A 621 -12.22 21.83 -14.55
C GLN A 621 -13.66 21.46 -14.29
N LYS A 622 -14.29 20.78 -15.25
CA LYS A 622 -15.60 20.18 -15.04
C LYS A 622 -15.46 18.89 -14.25
N PRO A 623 -16.30 18.68 -13.22
CA PRO A 623 -16.32 17.40 -12.50
C PRO A 623 -16.69 16.24 -13.44
N THR A 624 -15.96 15.12 -13.30
CA THR A 624 -16.31 13.85 -13.94
C THR A 624 -17.43 13.15 -13.17
N PRO A 625 -18.13 12.14 -13.75
CA PRO A 625 -19.11 11.35 -13.02
C PRO A 625 -18.54 10.69 -11.76
N ASP A 626 -17.32 10.14 -11.82
CA ASP A 626 -16.66 9.53 -10.66
C ASP A 626 -16.29 10.57 -9.60
N PHE A 627 -15.87 11.77 -10.01
CA PHE A 627 -15.67 12.88 -9.09
C PHE A 627 -16.98 13.24 -8.35
N LEU A 628 -18.08 13.39 -9.07
CA LEU A 628 -19.38 13.71 -8.46
C LEU A 628 -19.84 12.60 -7.51
N LYS A 629 -19.59 11.33 -7.87
CA LYS A 629 -19.95 10.18 -7.07
C LYS A 629 -19.12 10.11 -5.77
N PHE A 630 -17.79 10.16 -5.86
CA PHE A 630 -16.89 9.87 -4.75
C PHE A 630 -16.36 11.11 -4.04
N GLN A 631 -16.00 12.18 -4.76
CA GLN A 631 -15.42 13.38 -4.15
C GLN A 631 -16.42 14.22 -3.39
N VAL A 632 -17.66 14.34 -3.89
CA VAL A 632 -18.69 15.19 -3.29
C VAL A 632 -20.01 14.47 -3.04
N GLY A 633 -20.12 13.19 -3.39
CA GLY A 633 -21.33 12.40 -3.22
C GLY A 633 -21.53 11.97 -1.76
N SER A 634 -22.58 12.45 -1.13
CA SER A 634 -22.89 12.20 0.29
C SER A 634 -23.10 10.71 0.64
N MET A 635 -23.52 9.89 -0.33
CA MET A 635 -23.71 8.46 -0.13
C MET A 635 -22.38 7.69 0.06
N TYR A 636 -21.34 8.08 -0.66
CA TYR A 636 -20.08 7.30 -0.75
C TYR A 636 -18.97 7.82 0.16
N ARG A 637 -18.87 9.14 0.31
CA ARG A 637 -17.83 9.78 1.10
C ARG A 637 -18.16 9.74 2.60
N ILE A 638 -17.19 9.37 3.45
CA ILE A 638 -17.32 9.32 4.91
C ILE A 638 -16.05 9.82 5.58
N PRO A 639 -16.12 10.42 6.79
CA PRO A 639 -14.98 11.05 7.47
C PRO A 639 -14.19 10.04 8.31
N LEU A 640 -13.60 9.00 7.69
CA LEU A 640 -12.83 8.00 8.43
C LEU A 640 -11.57 8.61 9.04
N TRP A 641 -10.89 9.51 8.30
CA TRP A 641 -9.70 10.19 8.80
C TRP A 641 -10.03 11.05 10.02
N GLU A 642 -11.07 11.88 9.97
CA GLU A 642 -11.48 12.77 11.04
C GLU A 642 -12.01 12.02 12.27
N LEU A 643 -12.72 10.90 12.09
CA LEU A 643 -13.11 10.04 13.20
C LEU A 643 -11.91 9.48 13.96
N VAL A 644 -10.76 9.36 13.30
CA VAL A 644 -9.50 8.91 13.91
C VAL A 644 -8.63 10.09 14.37
N TYR A 645 -8.44 11.14 13.54
CA TYR A 645 -7.35 12.11 13.66
C TYR A 645 -7.76 13.58 13.61
N HIS A 646 -9.05 13.95 13.70
CA HIS A 646 -9.49 15.34 13.62
C HIS A 646 -8.76 16.26 14.60
N ASP A 647 -8.58 15.84 15.84
CA ASP A 647 -7.85 16.58 16.87
C ASP A 647 -6.31 16.45 16.78
N CYS A 648 -5.79 15.80 15.75
CA CYS A 648 -4.37 15.56 15.55
C CYS A 648 -3.79 16.33 14.36
N THR A 649 -4.57 16.54 13.29
CA THR A 649 -4.13 17.19 12.05
C THR A 649 -5.26 17.97 11.40
N VAL A 650 -4.90 18.99 10.60
CA VAL A 650 -5.84 19.74 9.75
C VAL A 650 -5.83 19.17 8.35
N ALA A 651 -6.96 18.62 7.90
CA ALA A 651 -7.13 18.15 6.54
C ALA A 651 -7.54 19.29 5.60
N GLN A 652 -7.02 19.29 4.37
CA GLN A 652 -7.33 20.27 3.33
C GLN A 652 -7.52 19.58 1.99
N TRP A 653 -8.11 20.29 1.01
CA TRP A 653 -8.15 19.84 -0.37
C TRP A 653 -6.74 19.83 -0.96
N TYR A 654 -6.56 19.02 -2.01
CA TYR A 654 -5.31 19.02 -2.77
C TYR A 654 -5.15 20.34 -3.52
N TRP A 655 -3.95 20.90 -3.55
CA TRP A 655 -3.68 22.19 -4.19
C TRP A 655 -4.01 22.22 -5.69
N GLY A 656 -3.73 21.13 -6.43
CA GLY A 656 -4.14 20.98 -7.82
C GLY A 656 -5.62 20.67 -8.02
N ASP A 657 -6.37 20.44 -6.95
CA ASP A 657 -7.81 20.19 -6.89
C ASP A 657 -8.45 21.09 -5.81
N ALA A 658 -8.01 22.36 -5.78
CA ALA A 658 -8.40 23.36 -4.80
C ALA A 658 -9.93 23.59 -4.75
N THR A 659 -10.43 24.11 -3.62
CA THR A 659 -11.86 24.36 -3.38
C THR A 659 -12.54 25.12 -4.53
N ASN A 660 -11.85 26.10 -5.11
CA ASN A 660 -12.34 26.92 -6.21
C ASN A 660 -11.99 26.42 -7.63
N LYS A 661 -11.37 25.24 -7.76
CA LYS A 661 -11.00 24.65 -9.06
C LYS A 661 -12.20 24.21 -9.89
N ALA A 662 -13.26 23.72 -9.23
CA ALA A 662 -14.52 23.30 -9.83
C ALA A 662 -15.68 24.14 -9.25
N PRO A 663 -15.97 25.32 -9.81
CA PRO A 663 -16.98 26.23 -9.28
C PRO A 663 -18.39 25.62 -9.16
N GLU A 664 -18.72 24.66 -10.01
CA GLU A 664 -20.03 23.98 -10.04
C GLU A 664 -20.32 23.21 -8.73
N VAL A 665 -19.29 22.77 -8.00
CA VAL A 665 -19.40 21.99 -6.75
C VAL A 665 -18.80 22.71 -5.54
N TRP A 666 -18.55 24.00 -5.64
CA TRP A 666 -17.95 24.77 -4.55
C TRP A 666 -18.81 24.75 -3.27
N ASP A 667 -20.14 24.86 -3.44
CA ASP A 667 -21.06 24.81 -2.28
C ASP A 667 -21.03 23.43 -1.60
N GLN A 668 -21.01 22.33 -2.37
CA GLN A 668 -20.86 20.98 -1.80
C GLN A 668 -19.54 20.81 -1.06
N ARG A 669 -18.45 21.38 -1.61
CA ARG A 669 -17.13 21.34 -0.93
C ARG A 669 -17.10 22.12 0.37
N ASP A 670 -17.74 23.31 0.42
CA ASP A 670 -17.88 24.05 1.66
C ASP A 670 -18.70 23.28 2.69
N LEU A 671 -19.81 22.66 2.28
CA LEU A 671 -20.63 21.83 3.17
C LEU A 671 -19.90 20.61 3.69
N LEU A 672 -19.06 19.95 2.87
CA LEU A 672 -18.20 18.85 3.32
C LEU A 672 -17.15 19.33 4.34
N ASN A 673 -16.50 20.48 4.08
CA ASN A 673 -15.56 21.08 5.03
C ASN A 673 -16.25 21.40 6.37
N ILE A 674 -17.46 21.92 6.35
CA ILE A 674 -18.25 22.22 7.55
C ILE A 674 -18.60 20.92 8.31
N LEU A 675 -19.09 19.92 7.57
CA LEU A 675 -19.51 18.63 8.12
C LEU A 675 -18.35 17.88 8.78
N TYR A 676 -17.15 17.94 8.19
CA TYR A 676 -15.98 17.22 8.65
C TYR A 676 -15.04 18.04 9.54
N GLY A 677 -15.26 19.34 9.63
CA GLY A 677 -14.42 20.23 10.43
C GLY A 677 -13.07 20.53 9.80
N THR A 678 -12.98 20.52 8.46
CA THR A 678 -11.74 20.65 7.69
C THR A 678 -11.60 22.03 7.05
N ALA A 679 -10.37 22.42 6.68
CA ALA A 679 -10.08 23.76 6.19
C ALA A 679 -10.17 23.85 4.64
N PRO A 680 -10.61 25.00 4.08
CA PRO A 680 -10.58 25.22 2.64
C PRO A 680 -9.15 25.55 2.15
N LEU A 681 -8.85 25.18 0.90
CA LEU A 681 -7.68 25.58 0.17
C LEU A 681 -8.12 26.35 -1.06
N LEU A 682 -7.56 27.56 -1.25
CA LEU A 682 -7.84 28.44 -2.39
C LEU A 682 -6.58 28.68 -3.19
N MET A 683 -6.68 28.49 -4.50
CA MET A 683 -5.62 28.78 -5.45
C MET A 683 -6.14 29.70 -6.54
N PHE A 684 -5.53 30.86 -6.70
CA PHE A 684 -6.00 31.88 -7.61
C PHE A 684 -4.88 32.79 -8.11
N ASP A 685 -5.11 33.34 -9.30
CA ASP A 685 -4.38 34.46 -9.88
C ASP A 685 -5.14 35.78 -9.65
N ARG A 686 -4.57 36.89 -10.15
CA ARG A 686 -5.19 38.22 -10.07
C ARG A 686 -6.61 38.26 -10.64
N ASP A 687 -6.82 37.61 -11.77
CA ASP A 687 -8.09 37.63 -12.48
C ASP A 687 -9.17 36.86 -11.73
N LYS A 688 -8.84 35.65 -11.23
CA LYS A 688 -9.72 34.87 -10.36
C LYS A 688 -10.05 35.61 -9.07
N PHE A 689 -9.06 36.21 -8.42
CA PHE A 689 -9.28 37.03 -7.22
C PHE A 689 -10.29 38.15 -7.49
N GLY A 690 -10.11 38.88 -8.59
CA GLY A 690 -11.03 39.93 -8.99
C GLY A 690 -12.48 39.47 -9.12
N ARG A 691 -12.71 38.29 -9.67
CA ARG A 691 -14.05 37.71 -9.89
C ARG A 691 -14.63 37.03 -8.66
N GLU A 692 -13.78 36.32 -7.85
CA GLU A 692 -14.23 35.36 -6.87
C GLU A 692 -14.07 35.81 -5.42
N LYS A 693 -13.42 36.95 -5.12
CA LYS A 693 -13.11 37.38 -3.74
C LYS A 693 -14.31 37.40 -2.80
N GLY A 694 -15.50 37.74 -3.31
CA GLY A 694 -16.75 37.70 -2.53
C GLY A 694 -17.11 36.28 -2.12
N ARG A 695 -17.00 35.32 -3.05
CA ARG A 695 -17.27 33.91 -2.78
C ARG A 695 -16.20 33.28 -1.86
N MET A 696 -14.93 33.68 -2.03
CA MET A 696 -13.83 33.27 -1.12
C MET A 696 -14.10 33.75 0.31
N LEU A 697 -14.56 34.99 0.48
CA LEU A 697 -14.94 35.52 1.80
C LEU A 697 -16.11 34.75 2.42
N GLN A 698 -17.12 34.36 1.60
CA GLN A 698 -18.23 33.55 2.07
C GLN A 698 -17.75 32.18 2.57
N THR A 699 -16.87 31.49 1.82
CA THR A 699 -16.23 30.24 2.23
C THR A 699 -15.50 30.43 3.57
N TYR A 700 -14.70 31.50 3.70
CA TYR A 700 -13.97 31.79 4.93
C TYR A 700 -14.91 31.92 6.14
N LYS A 701 -15.98 32.71 6.02
CA LYS A 701 -16.95 32.92 7.11
C LYS A 701 -17.70 31.64 7.48
N ASN A 702 -18.14 30.90 6.50
CA ASN A 702 -18.94 29.69 6.74
C ASN A 702 -18.08 28.55 7.31
N VAL A 703 -16.90 28.34 6.74
CA VAL A 703 -16.04 27.18 7.05
C VAL A 703 -15.03 27.51 8.15
N CYS A 704 -14.18 28.53 7.94
CA CYS A 704 -13.03 28.78 8.82
C CYS A 704 -13.46 29.22 10.23
N GLU A 705 -14.52 30.00 10.37
CA GLU A 705 -15.05 30.41 11.66
C GLU A 705 -15.65 29.23 12.44
N TRP A 706 -16.26 28.28 11.75
CA TRP A 706 -16.73 27.02 12.34
C TRP A 706 -15.56 26.13 12.77
N VAL A 707 -14.61 25.86 11.87
CA VAL A 707 -13.43 25.05 12.15
C VAL A 707 -12.62 25.60 13.33
N ARG A 708 -12.56 26.94 13.49
CA ARG A 708 -11.88 27.56 14.66
C ARG A 708 -12.49 27.13 15.99
N LYS A 709 -13.80 26.84 16.02
CA LYS A 709 -14.49 26.45 17.25
C LYS A 709 -14.27 25.00 17.66
N ILE A 710 -13.95 24.14 16.68
CA ILE A 710 -13.88 22.68 16.87
C ILE A 710 -12.50 22.09 16.53
N GLY A 711 -11.54 22.86 16.03
CA GLY A 711 -10.30 22.36 15.47
C GLY A 711 -9.36 21.62 16.44
N TYR A 712 -9.61 21.70 17.75
CA TYR A 712 -8.92 20.90 18.77
C TYR A 712 -9.77 19.75 19.32
N ASP A 713 -11.00 19.59 18.84
CA ASP A 713 -11.93 18.59 19.33
C ASP A 713 -11.73 17.23 18.64
N GLU A 714 -11.95 16.15 19.40
CA GLU A 714 -12.15 14.83 18.79
C GLU A 714 -13.51 14.79 18.07
N MET A 715 -13.55 14.33 16.82
CA MET A 715 -14.81 13.96 16.17
C MET A 715 -15.35 12.69 16.83
N LEU A 716 -16.47 12.75 17.53
CA LEU A 716 -17.01 11.64 18.29
C LEU A 716 -17.89 10.72 17.45
N ASN A 717 -18.73 11.31 16.59
CA ASN A 717 -19.71 10.57 15.82
C ASN A 717 -19.99 11.24 14.47
N HIS A 718 -20.40 10.43 13.51
CA HIS A 718 -20.94 10.84 12.23
C HIS A 718 -22.12 9.93 11.90
N GLU A 719 -23.25 10.50 11.48
CA GLU A 719 -24.47 9.73 11.22
C GLU A 719 -25.25 10.27 10.02
N ASP A 720 -25.82 9.35 9.26
CA ASP A 720 -26.81 9.66 8.23
C ASP A 720 -28.19 9.84 8.91
N LEU A 721 -28.85 10.95 8.65
CA LEU A 721 -30.20 11.23 9.21
C LEU A 721 -31.33 10.90 8.25
N THR A 722 -30.99 10.61 6.99
CA THR A 722 -31.96 10.20 5.95
C THR A 722 -31.47 8.95 5.22
N PRO A 723 -32.39 8.09 4.75
CA PRO A 723 -32.02 6.84 4.07
C PRO A 723 -31.25 7.03 2.75
N ASP A 724 -31.40 8.19 2.11
CA ASP A 724 -30.68 8.57 0.89
C ASP A 724 -29.32 9.22 1.18
N HIS A 725 -28.91 9.27 2.46
CA HIS A 725 -27.69 9.89 2.93
C HIS A 725 -27.52 11.37 2.60
N SER A 726 -28.59 12.04 2.22
CA SER A 726 -28.55 13.47 1.85
C SER A 726 -28.47 14.41 3.03
N VAL A 727 -28.87 13.97 4.23
CA VAL A 727 -28.74 14.75 5.47
C VAL A 727 -27.86 14.00 6.45
N GLN A 728 -26.80 14.66 6.90
CA GLN A 728 -25.80 14.08 7.75
C GLN A 728 -25.48 14.97 8.95
N ARG A 729 -25.07 14.36 10.06
CA ARG A 729 -24.69 15.09 11.28
C ARG A 729 -23.36 14.58 11.82
N THR A 730 -22.52 15.50 12.24
CA THR A 730 -21.28 15.23 12.96
C THR A 730 -21.30 15.89 14.34
N SER A 731 -20.71 15.21 15.35
CA SER A 731 -20.56 15.71 16.70
C SER A 731 -19.13 15.61 17.21
N TRP A 732 -18.74 16.57 18.06
CA TRP A 732 -17.38 16.72 18.61
C TRP A 732 -17.35 16.67 20.13
N SER A 733 -16.15 16.49 20.69
CA SER A 733 -15.90 16.32 22.14
C SER A 733 -16.27 17.55 22.97
N SER A 734 -16.32 18.73 22.38
CA SER A 734 -16.83 19.94 23.05
C SER A 734 -18.35 19.98 23.25
N GLY A 735 -19.08 18.99 22.75
CA GLY A 735 -20.54 18.97 22.72
C GLY A 735 -21.16 19.68 21.52
N ARG A 736 -20.33 20.30 20.66
CA ARG A 736 -20.81 20.93 19.42
C ARG A 736 -21.18 19.87 18.40
N SER A 737 -22.13 20.24 17.52
CA SER A 737 -22.52 19.42 16.38
C SER A 737 -22.90 20.30 15.18
N VAL A 738 -22.84 19.70 14.00
CA VAL A 738 -23.36 20.30 12.76
C VAL A 738 -24.22 19.30 12.02
N THR A 739 -25.36 19.76 11.51
CA THR A 739 -26.20 19.02 10.58
C THR A 739 -26.13 19.70 9.22
N VAL A 740 -25.80 18.93 8.20
CA VAL A 740 -25.72 19.40 6.80
C VAL A 740 -26.80 18.73 5.97
N ASN A 741 -27.51 19.52 5.18
CA ASN A 741 -28.50 19.08 4.22
C ASN A 741 -27.95 19.26 2.79
N PHE A 742 -27.47 18.19 2.17
CA PHE A 742 -27.06 18.14 0.76
C PHE A 742 -28.24 17.93 -0.18
N GLY A 743 -29.43 17.65 0.35
CA GLY A 743 -30.64 17.33 -0.42
C GLY A 743 -31.27 18.55 -1.11
N SER A 744 -32.31 18.28 -1.88
CA SER A 744 -33.11 19.29 -2.63
C SER A 744 -34.33 19.77 -1.87
N THR A 745 -34.65 19.21 -0.71
CA THR A 745 -35.81 19.55 0.15
C THR A 745 -35.35 19.98 1.55
N PRO A 746 -36.10 20.87 2.22
CA PRO A 746 -35.82 21.23 3.61
C PRO A 746 -35.89 20.03 4.56
N TYR A 747 -35.00 19.98 5.54
CA TYR A 747 -35.00 18.97 6.59
C TYR A 747 -35.09 19.65 7.96
N HIS A 748 -36.17 19.46 8.71
CA HIS A 748 -36.39 20.05 10.06
C HIS A 748 -36.03 21.55 10.14
N GLY A 749 -36.37 22.35 9.11
CA GLY A 749 -36.08 23.78 9.03
C GLY A 749 -34.71 24.13 8.42
N ILE A 750 -33.82 23.15 8.17
CA ILE A 750 -32.56 23.39 7.46
C ILE A 750 -32.84 23.39 5.94
N PRO A 751 -32.61 24.51 5.25
CA PRO A 751 -32.83 24.59 3.80
C PRO A 751 -32.00 23.58 3.00
N PRO A 752 -32.39 23.34 1.71
CA PRO A 752 -31.52 22.63 0.77
C PRO A 752 -30.14 23.28 0.68
N MET A 753 -29.11 22.48 0.47
CA MET A 753 -27.72 22.93 0.34
C MET A 753 -27.29 23.89 1.47
N SER A 754 -27.62 23.55 2.71
CA SER A 754 -27.36 24.39 3.89
C SER A 754 -27.02 23.56 5.14
N PHE A 755 -26.73 24.24 6.23
CA PHE A 755 -26.32 23.62 7.48
C PHE A 755 -26.84 24.35 8.72
N GLU A 756 -26.88 23.65 9.84
CA GLU A 756 -27.15 24.19 11.18
C GLU A 756 -26.06 23.73 12.14
N THR A 757 -25.51 24.67 12.93
CA THR A 757 -24.54 24.35 14.00
C THR A 757 -25.20 24.48 15.38
N LYS A 758 -24.85 23.58 16.30
CA LYS A 758 -25.30 23.61 17.71
C LYS A 758 -24.12 23.52 18.66
#